data_16b34a7946b0a59fa5b59823137f1ba9
#
_entry.id   16b34a7946b0a59fa5b59823137f1ba9
#
_cell.length_a   1.000
_cell.length_b   1.000
_cell.length_c   1.000
_cell.angle_alpha   90.00
_cell.angle_beta   90.00
_cell.angle_gamma   90.00
#
_symmetry.space_group_name_H-M   'P 1'
#
loop_
_entity.id
_entity.type
_entity.pdbx_description
1 polymer ?
#
loop_
_entity_poly.entity_id
_entity_poly.type
_entity_poly.pdbx_seq_one_letter_code
_entity_poly.pdbx_strand_id
1 'polypeptide(L)'
;MRKYILYLLVILLAACSKSVPYSDETIKNDLRVPAYPLLMLHPHLRLWSTADQLTEKNMTFTNGKNLPFVGFLRVDGTMYRFMGSRDLPMQAIAPMAYDYESWEGKFTSLRPDEGWEQPDFNDQYWQVSEGAFGTRDRRETRTPWLSTDIWVRREIVDIDPYLLENKKIYLRYSYDDILQLYINGKLVVSADHAAANLKVELPDSILNTMKEGKALIAAHCENKTGSALIDFGLFAEELGILVEGIAPVSNEKEWIGKYTTEQPEEGWEMAAFNDSTWAQGSAAFGTEGGPSVGTPWNTNRLWIRREVSFDPSLVKNRQLFVRYSYNDGMQLLINGKELVRTGTKARNDVKVQIPDSILETMKDGKALFAARCVNWGGTSFADFGLYGELKEAGQKSVDVQATQTHYIFACGDVELKLTFTAPYLLDDLELLSRPVNYISYQAKALDGKEHDVAIYFEMDPHKAFRAGQSTEMYEKDGWVMMKTGRENQKLWVDKLKDAPAWGYFYLGAKENATCAQGDAAEMRAHFMKEGDLKEMRRSNEKRYAAIAQKLEMNSEFPQHLIVAFDGLYTMAYFGEDLRPYWNKDGDRTIEGLYEDAEKVYKETMARCYAFDRQLMENACRVGGKEYAELCASAYRQAVSSFQMSKDSSDELLYFTTLVGSLDIYYAASPLFLCYNPDLLKAMLNPFFYYSESGKWNKPFPAHDLGGYPFVNGQAKGGDLPVEHAGNMLIMVAAMAKAEKDASYAKVHWETLSKWAGYLVENGVDTGKQIDTDSFAGRYSHNANLSAKGILGIASYALLAKMLGKQEDAEKYLAAAKRMAEEWEKLASDGDHYRLAFDQTDSWGQKYNLIWDKLLDLHVFPDRVVELETVFYRTKSNTYGCPLHSKTDYAKADWTVWAAALQNDRLMFREFILPLYNYMNENKWRVPMADTYNVVNQKTRGVSWGRPVTGAYFIKLLEAVIE
;
A
#
# COMPACT_ATOMS: atom_id res chain seq x y z
N MET A 1 -24.20 27.32 32.19
CA MET A 1 -24.11 25.94 32.73
C MET A 1 -23.87 24.83 31.64
N ARG A 2 -24.29 24.97 30.39
CA ARG A 2 -23.97 23.99 29.30
C ARG A 2 -22.58 24.14 28.69
N LYS A 3 -21.91 25.33 28.80
CA LYS A 3 -20.56 25.59 28.27
C LYS A 3 -19.42 24.94 29.08
N TYR A 4 -19.67 24.52 30.32
CA TYR A 4 -18.65 23.91 31.17
C TYR A 4 -18.54 22.38 31.04
N ILE A 5 -19.50 21.72 30.39
CA ILE A 5 -19.55 20.27 30.29
C ILE A 5 -18.60 19.73 29.19
N LEU A 6 -18.37 20.48 28.14
CA LEU A 6 -17.45 20.03 27.07
C LEU A 6 -15.97 20.24 27.46
N TYR A 7 -15.64 21.31 28.17
CA TYR A 7 -14.29 21.55 28.69
C TYR A 7 -13.92 20.62 29.85
N LEU A 8 -14.91 20.20 30.66
CA LEU A 8 -14.68 19.24 31.72
C LEU A 8 -14.38 17.82 31.19
N LEU A 9 -14.81 17.44 30.02
CA LEU A 9 -14.51 16.13 29.42
C LEU A 9 -13.09 16.06 28.80
N VAL A 10 -12.53 17.18 28.32
CA VAL A 10 -11.16 17.24 27.83
C VAL A 10 -10.15 17.44 28.97
N ILE A 11 -10.50 18.19 30.00
CA ILE A 11 -9.62 18.46 31.17
C ILE A 11 -9.67 17.34 32.21
N LEU A 12 -10.73 16.51 32.25
CA LEU A 12 -10.82 15.35 33.15
C LEU A 12 -9.95 14.16 32.69
N LEU A 13 -9.44 14.15 31.48
CA LEU A 13 -8.44 13.17 31.02
C LEU A 13 -7.00 13.55 31.44
N ALA A 14 -6.72 14.80 31.77
CA ALA A 14 -5.40 15.27 32.15
C ALA A 14 -5.09 15.25 33.66
N ALA A 15 -6.05 14.94 34.55
CA ALA A 15 -5.89 15.11 35.99
C ALA A 15 -6.21 13.90 36.88
N CYS A 16 -6.47 12.71 36.29
CA CYS A 16 -6.59 11.48 37.07
C CYS A 16 -6.10 10.29 36.24
N SER A 17 -5.08 9.60 36.69
CA SER A 17 -4.66 8.27 36.25
C SER A 17 -5.72 7.20 36.56
N LYS A 18 -6.92 7.33 36.01
CA LYS A 18 -7.89 6.25 35.97
C LYS A 18 -7.64 5.53 34.66
N SER A 19 -7.19 4.28 34.75
CA SER A 19 -7.08 3.39 33.59
C SER A 19 -8.39 3.41 32.80
N VAL A 20 -8.31 3.73 31.53
CA VAL A 20 -9.45 3.64 30.61
C VAL A 20 -9.87 2.16 30.59
N PRO A 21 -11.14 1.80 30.90
CA PRO A 21 -11.57 0.42 30.81
C PRO A 21 -11.38 -0.11 29.39
N TYR A 22 -10.78 -1.28 29.28
CA TYR A 22 -10.67 -1.94 27.98
C TYR A 22 -12.06 -2.31 27.46
N SER A 23 -12.37 -1.88 26.25
CA SER A 23 -13.54 -2.30 25.47
C SER A 23 -13.12 -2.32 24.01
N ASP A 24 -13.31 -3.43 23.35
CA ASP A 24 -13.01 -3.62 21.92
C ASP A 24 -14.23 -3.38 21.02
N GLU A 25 -15.26 -2.72 21.54
CA GLU A 25 -16.43 -2.30 20.76
C GLU A 25 -16.10 -1.08 19.89
N THR A 26 -16.41 -1.17 18.60
CA THR A 26 -16.29 -0.07 17.63
C THR A 26 -17.67 0.38 17.17
N ILE A 27 -17.77 1.65 16.72
CA ILE A 27 -18.86 2.10 15.86
C ILE A 27 -18.43 1.77 14.44
N LYS A 28 -19.07 0.77 13.84
CA LYS A 28 -18.66 0.24 12.54
C LYS A 28 -18.58 1.31 11.45
N ASN A 29 -17.47 1.36 10.75
CA ASN A 29 -17.28 2.14 9.53
C ASN A 29 -17.66 1.27 8.32
N ASP A 30 -18.72 1.64 7.63
CA ASP A 30 -19.22 0.90 6.46
C ASP A 30 -18.57 1.39 5.14
N LEU A 31 -17.76 2.45 5.17
CA LEU A 31 -17.08 2.97 3.99
C LEU A 31 -16.07 1.96 3.44
N ARG A 32 -16.27 1.54 2.19
CA ARG A 32 -15.25 0.82 1.44
C ARG A 32 -14.16 1.78 0.99
N VAL A 33 -13.15 1.95 1.83
CA VAL A 33 -12.03 2.83 1.48
C VAL A 33 -11.25 2.32 0.25
N PRO A 34 -10.69 3.21 -0.57
CA PRO A 34 -9.93 2.82 -1.76
C PRO A 34 -8.72 1.92 -1.44
N ALA A 35 -8.05 2.15 -0.30
CA ALA A 35 -7.03 1.27 0.26
C ALA A 35 -7.13 1.28 1.79
N TYR A 36 -7.00 0.09 2.39
CA TYR A 36 -7.09 -0.10 3.84
C TYR A 36 -5.73 0.12 4.50
N PRO A 37 -5.58 1.05 5.46
CA PRO A 37 -4.32 1.28 6.15
C PRO A 37 -3.98 0.09 7.06
N LEU A 38 -2.76 -0.44 6.95
CA LEU A 38 -2.29 -1.58 7.75
C LEU A 38 -1.16 -1.17 8.69
N LEU A 39 0.06 -0.95 8.19
CA LEU A 39 1.21 -0.55 8.99
C LEU A 39 1.69 0.85 8.59
N MET A 40 1.80 1.73 9.58
CA MET A 40 2.12 3.14 9.40
C MET A 40 3.34 3.50 10.26
N LEU A 41 4.55 3.14 9.83
CA LEU A 41 5.76 3.22 10.66
C LEU A 41 6.61 4.48 10.39
N HIS A 42 6.54 4.99 9.17
CA HIS A 42 7.33 6.11 8.70
C HIS A 42 6.70 6.69 7.43
N PRO A 43 6.79 7.97 7.08
CA PRO A 43 6.17 8.52 5.87
C PRO A 43 6.50 7.77 4.57
N HIS A 44 7.70 7.18 4.47
CA HIS A 44 8.10 6.31 3.35
C HIS A 44 7.81 4.81 3.58
N LEU A 45 7.35 4.42 4.78
CA LEU A 45 7.08 3.04 5.15
C LEU A 45 5.63 2.91 5.65
N ARG A 46 4.70 3.22 4.77
CA ARG A 46 3.26 3.07 4.96
C ARG A 46 2.75 1.97 4.07
N LEU A 47 2.15 0.96 4.68
CA LEU A 47 1.68 -0.27 4.03
C LEU A 47 0.15 -0.34 4.06
N TRP A 48 -0.41 -0.68 2.93
CA TRP A 48 -1.84 -0.68 2.65
C TRP A 48 -2.29 -2.02 2.08
N SER A 49 -3.55 -2.41 2.32
CA SER A 49 -4.25 -3.37 1.47
C SER A 49 -4.99 -2.62 0.36
N THR A 50 -4.67 -2.94 -0.89
CA THR A 50 -5.31 -2.36 -2.07
C THR A 50 -6.34 -3.32 -2.71
N ALA A 51 -6.86 -4.26 -1.91
CA ALA A 51 -7.86 -5.23 -2.30
C ALA A 51 -8.99 -5.29 -1.28
N ASP A 52 -10.15 -5.83 -1.66
CA ASP A 52 -11.30 -5.96 -0.76
C ASP A 52 -11.13 -7.14 0.20
N GLN A 53 -10.48 -8.22 -0.25
CA GLN A 53 -10.07 -9.34 0.59
C GLN A 53 -8.56 -9.21 0.89
N LEU A 54 -8.17 -9.43 2.13
CA LEU A 54 -6.76 -9.32 2.55
C LEU A 54 -5.88 -10.41 1.91
N THR A 55 -6.50 -11.45 1.36
CA THR A 55 -5.86 -12.58 0.66
C THR A 55 -5.65 -12.37 -0.84
N GLU A 56 -6.24 -11.32 -1.44
CA GLU A 56 -6.15 -11.11 -2.90
C GLU A 56 -4.82 -10.52 -3.34
N LYS A 57 -4.22 -9.65 -2.52
CA LYS A 57 -2.96 -8.95 -2.83
C LYS A 57 -2.04 -8.88 -1.64
N ASN A 58 -0.74 -8.79 -1.91
CA ASN A 58 0.25 -8.44 -0.90
C ASN A 58 0.05 -7.01 -0.40
N MET A 59 0.59 -6.72 0.81
CA MET A 59 0.69 -5.35 1.28
C MET A 59 1.42 -4.49 0.25
N THR A 60 0.96 -3.25 0.10
CA THR A 60 1.47 -2.32 -0.92
C THR A 60 1.95 -1.05 -0.24
N PHE A 61 3.16 -0.60 -0.58
CA PHE A 61 3.63 0.73 -0.21
C PHE A 61 2.79 1.82 -0.89
N THR A 62 2.81 3.03 -0.35
CA THR A 62 2.10 4.18 -0.95
C THR A 62 2.44 4.42 -2.42
N ASN A 63 3.64 4.04 -2.88
CA ASN A 63 4.10 4.15 -4.27
C ASN A 63 3.67 2.98 -5.18
N GLY A 64 2.85 2.05 -4.67
CA GLY A 64 2.33 0.91 -5.42
C GLY A 64 3.24 -0.33 -5.44
N LYS A 65 4.44 -0.30 -4.83
CA LYS A 65 5.30 -1.49 -4.73
C LYS A 65 4.75 -2.48 -3.70
N ASN A 66 4.80 -3.76 -4.01
CA ASN A 66 4.35 -4.83 -3.12
C ASN A 66 5.42 -5.19 -2.09
N LEU A 67 4.98 -5.43 -0.86
CA LEU A 67 5.73 -6.14 0.17
C LEU A 67 5.08 -7.50 0.38
N PRO A 68 5.71 -8.62 -0.04
CA PRO A 68 5.22 -9.95 0.26
C PRO A 68 5.26 -10.18 1.77
N PHE A 69 4.09 -10.17 2.38
CA PHE A 69 3.87 -10.44 3.79
C PHE A 69 2.63 -11.33 3.90
N VAL A 70 2.82 -12.58 4.27
CA VAL A 70 1.79 -13.63 4.22
C VAL A 70 1.48 -14.10 5.63
N GLY A 71 0.20 -14.32 5.91
CA GLY A 71 -0.28 -14.82 7.19
C GLY A 71 -1.11 -16.09 7.07
N PHE A 72 -0.83 -17.08 7.95
CA PHE A 72 -1.59 -18.31 8.05
C PHE A 72 -2.05 -18.55 9.49
N LEU A 73 -3.27 -19.10 9.61
CA LEU A 73 -3.75 -19.71 10.86
C LEU A 73 -3.78 -21.23 10.68
N ARG A 74 -3.11 -21.95 11.58
CA ARG A 74 -3.21 -23.41 11.71
C ARG A 74 -4.29 -23.72 12.73
N VAL A 75 -5.26 -24.55 12.36
CA VAL A 75 -6.33 -25.05 13.23
C VAL A 75 -6.34 -26.57 13.09
N ASP A 76 -6.03 -27.28 14.15
CA ASP A 76 -6.00 -28.76 14.18
C ASP A 76 -5.22 -29.37 13.01
N GLY A 77 -4.06 -28.78 12.69
CA GLY A 77 -3.19 -29.22 11.59
C GLY A 77 -3.59 -28.71 10.20
N THR A 78 -4.73 -28.06 10.04
CA THR A 78 -5.15 -27.46 8.77
C THR A 78 -4.72 -25.99 8.71
N MET A 79 -4.06 -25.57 7.63
CA MET A 79 -3.64 -24.18 7.41
C MET A 79 -4.67 -23.39 6.63
N TYR A 80 -4.99 -22.19 7.13
CA TYR A 80 -5.85 -21.19 6.49
C TYR A 80 -5.05 -19.92 6.22
N ARG A 81 -4.92 -19.53 4.95
CA ARG A 81 -4.29 -18.28 4.59
C ARG A 81 -5.29 -17.14 4.78
N PHE A 82 -4.98 -16.19 5.66
CA PHE A 82 -5.82 -15.02 5.91
C PHE A 82 -5.24 -13.72 5.35
N MET A 83 -3.96 -13.70 4.96
CA MET A 83 -3.29 -12.49 4.48
C MET A 83 -2.23 -12.81 3.43
N GLY A 84 -2.02 -11.87 2.49
CA GLY A 84 -1.01 -11.94 1.44
C GLY A 84 -1.53 -12.62 0.17
N SER A 85 -0.98 -12.18 -0.97
CA SER A 85 -1.43 -12.70 -2.26
C SER A 85 -0.90 -14.12 -2.50
N ARG A 86 -1.56 -14.75 -3.45
CA ARG A 86 -1.17 -15.99 -4.08
C ARG A 86 -0.14 -15.74 -5.19
N ASP A 87 0.78 -14.77 -5.03
CA ASP A 87 1.81 -14.54 -6.05
C ASP A 87 2.68 -15.79 -6.17
N LEU A 88 2.32 -16.61 -7.14
CA LEU A 88 3.09 -17.75 -7.54
C LEU A 88 4.37 -17.23 -8.22
N PRO A 89 5.55 -17.73 -7.87
CA PRO A 89 6.75 -17.39 -8.60
C PRO A 89 6.54 -17.73 -10.08
N MET A 90 7.06 -16.90 -10.96
CA MET A 90 7.01 -17.14 -12.40
C MET A 90 8.35 -17.67 -12.88
N GLN A 91 8.33 -18.80 -13.57
CA GLN A 91 9.47 -19.29 -14.32
C GLN A 91 9.60 -18.49 -15.61
N ALA A 92 10.77 -17.89 -15.85
CA ALA A 92 11.03 -17.22 -17.12
C ALA A 92 11.19 -18.30 -18.23
N ILE A 93 10.34 -18.21 -19.27
CA ILE A 93 10.52 -18.91 -20.54
C ILE A 93 11.42 -18.05 -21.42
N ALA A 94 11.13 -16.75 -21.45
CA ALA A 94 11.93 -15.74 -22.12
C ALA A 94 11.98 -14.49 -21.21
N PRO A 95 13.14 -14.19 -20.58
CA PRO A 95 13.25 -13.16 -19.53
C PRO A 95 13.10 -11.75 -20.08
N MET A 96 12.92 -10.77 -19.16
CA MET A 96 12.85 -9.34 -19.41
C MET A 96 14.08 -8.62 -18.86
N ALA A 97 14.43 -7.48 -19.45
CA ALA A 97 15.45 -6.58 -18.89
C ALA A 97 15.01 -5.95 -17.56
N TYR A 98 13.71 -5.87 -17.32
CA TYR A 98 13.14 -5.50 -16.01
C TYR A 98 13.65 -6.39 -14.86
N ASP A 99 13.87 -7.67 -15.12
CA ASP A 99 14.38 -8.66 -14.15
C ASP A 99 15.92 -8.75 -14.16
N TYR A 100 16.62 -7.75 -14.74
CA TYR A 100 18.09 -7.68 -14.90
C TYR A 100 18.69 -8.68 -15.87
N GLU A 101 17.87 -9.36 -16.66
CA GLU A 101 18.29 -10.25 -17.72
C GLU A 101 18.42 -9.49 -19.06
N SER A 102 19.27 -9.96 -19.97
CA SER A 102 19.33 -9.44 -21.33
C SER A 102 18.65 -10.40 -22.30
N TRP A 103 18.14 -9.87 -23.40
CA TRP A 103 17.57 -10.64 -24.49
C TRP A 103 17.90 -9.99 -25.83
N GLU A 104 17.93 -10.76 -26.89
CA GLU A 104 18.22 -10.27 -28.22
C GLU A 104 16.95 -10.18 -29.06
N GLY A 105 16.83 -9.14 -29.87
CA GLY A 105 15.74 -8.95 -30.82
C GLY A 105 16.16 -8.14 -32.03
N LYS A 106 15.40 -8.33 -33.11
CA LYS A 106 15.50 -7.51 -34.33
C LYS A 106 14.60 -6.30 -34.20
N PHE A 107 15.08 -5.12 -34.61
CA PHE A 107 14.31 -3.89 -34.55
C PHE A 107 14.53 -2.97 -35.76
N THR A 108 13.56 -2.09 -35.99
CA THR A 108 13.66 -0.99 -36.95
C THR A 108 12.88 0.21 -36.45
N SER A 109 13.33 1.42 -36.77
CA SER A 109 12.58 2.67 -36.57
C SER A 109 11.86 3.13 -37.86
N LEU A 110 12.04 2.43 -38.96
CA LEU A 110 11.34 2.69 -40.21
C LEU A 110 10.08 1.83 -40.26
N ARG A 111 8.95 2.44 -40.62
CA ARG A 111 7.68 1.72 -40.75
C ARG A 111 7.84 0.53 -41.73
N PRO A 112 7.65 -0.71 -41.22
CA PRO A 112 7.74 -1.90 -42.06
C PRO A 112 6.50 -2.07 -42.95
N ASP A 113 6.60 -2.98 -43.93
CA ASP A 113 5.48 -3.42 -44.76
C ASP A 113 4.42 -4.16 -43.90
N GLU A 114 3.19 -4.28 -44.41
CA GLU A 114 2.11 -5.02 -43.77
C GLU A 114 2.50 -6.49 -43.54
N GLY A 115 2.03 -7.06 -42.43
CA GLY A 115 2.36 -8.43 -42.03
C GLY A 115 3.69 -8.56 -41.29
N TRP A 116 4.30 -7.46 -40.85
CA TRP A 116 5.55 -7.46 -40.09
C TRP A 116 5.45 -8.25 -38.77
N GLU A 117 4.27 -8.41 -38.23
CA GLU A 117 3.98 -9.19 -37.02
C GLU A 117 3.87 -10.71 -37.25
N GLN A 118 3.88 -11.16 -38.54
CA GLN A 118 3.75 -12.57 -38.88
C GLN A 118 5.12 -13.32 -38.82
N PRO A 119 5.14 -14.60 -38.43
CA PRO A 119 6.39 -15.37 -38.32
C PRO A 119 7.20 -15.47 -39.63
N ASP A 120 6.56 -15.49 -40.77
CA ASP A 120 7.17 -15.66 -42.10
C ASP A 120 7.61 -14.34 -42.74
N PHE A 121 7.44 -13.20 -42.04
CA PHE A 121 7.90 -11.90 -42.57
C PHE A 121 9.42 -11.84 -42.71
N ASN A 122 9.89 -11.28 -43.83
CA ASN A 122 11.32 -11.14 -44.11
C ASN A 122 11.92 -9.91 -43.42
N ASP A 123 12.56 -10.13 -42.27
CA ASP A 123 13.20 -9.11 -41.43
C ASP A 123 14.74 -9.09 -41.53
N GLN A 124 15.31 -9.60 -42.63
CA GLN A 124 16.77 -9.75 -42.82
C GLN A 124 17.54 -8.42 -42.77
N TYR A 125 16.87 -7.30 -43.05
CA TYR A 125 17.47 -5.96 -43.00
C TYR A 125 17.24 -5.23 -41.65
N TRP A 126 16.56 -5.84 -40.71
CA TRP A 126 16.39 -5.24 -39.40
C TRP A 126 17.68 -5.37 -38.58
N GLN A 127 17.92 -4.38 -37.72
CA GLN A 127 19.08 -4.40 -36.83
C GLN A 127 18.85 -5.38 -35.69
N VAL A 128 19.92 -6.11 -35.33
CA VAL A 128 19.92 -7.00 -34.16
C VAL A 128 20.54 -6.27 -32.98
N SER A 129 19.90 -6.26 -31.83
CA SER A 129 20.45 -5.67 -30.61
C SER A 129 19.79 -6.23 -29.35
N GLU A 130 20.37 -5.87 -28.17
CA GLU A 130 19.85 -6.30 -26.89
C GLU A 130 18.62 -5.47 -26.47
N GLY A 131 17.54 -6.11 -26.07
CA GLY A 131 16.40 -5.50 -25.39
C GLY A 131 16.65 -5.34 -23.86
N ALA A 132 16.01 -4.42 -23.17
CA ALA A 132 14.97 -3.49 -23.64
C ALA A 132 15.49 -2.34 -24.48
N PHE A 133 14.60 -1.78 -25.31
CA PHE A 133 14.84 -0.58 -26.12
C PHE A 133 14.21 0.62 -25.44
N GLY A 134 14.91 1.76 -25.38
CA GLY A 134 14.37 2.94 -24.68
C GLY A 134 15.35 4.10 -24.55
N THR A 135 14.98 5.13 -23.79
CA THR A 135 15.86 6.23 -23.44
C THR A 135 16.84 5.86 -22.32
N ARG A 136 17.99 6.52 -22.26
CA ARG A 136 19.08 6.18 -21.31
C ARG A 136 18.77 6.46 -19.84
N ASP A 137 17.73 7.21 -19.55
CA ASP A 137 17.24 7.46 -18.19
C ASP A 137 16.42 6.28 -17.60
N ARG A 138 16.04 5.32 -18.44
CA ARG A 138 15.41 4.07 -18.01
C ARG A 138 16.48 3.01 -17.70
N ARG A 139 16.44 2.46 -16.50
CA ARG A 139 17.42 1.46 -16.02
C ARG A 139 17.38 0.15 -16.82
N GLU A 140 16.23 -0.18 -17.39
CA GLU A 140 16.00 -1.38 -18.17
C GLU A 140 16.65 -1.30 -19.56
N THR A 141 16.87 -0.10 -20.08
CA THR A 141 17.38 0.13 -21.45
C THR A 141 18.75 -0.50 -21.65
N ARG A 142 18.84 -1.35 -22.69
CA ARG A 142 20.10 -1.90 -23.20
C ARG A 142 20.47 -1.24 -24.53
N THR A 143 19.47 -1.05 -25.40
CA THR A 143 19.65 -0.36 -26.69
C THR A 143 18.91 0.97 -26.69
N PRO A 144 19.61 2.11 -26.97
CA PRO A 144 18.96 3.40 -27.07
C PRO A 144 17.97 3.47 -28.23
N TRP A 145 16.75 3.95 -27.94
CA TRP A 145 15.73 4.26 -28.92
C TRP A 145 15.34 5.75 -28.81
N LEU A 146 15.53 6.51 -29.88
CA LEU A 146 15.39 7.97 -29.94
C LEU A 146 14.38 8.45 -30.99
N SER A 147 13.81 7.56 -31.82
CA SER A 147 12.76 7.88 -32.79
C SER A 147 11.38 7.88 -32.13
N THR A 148 10.36 8.39 -32.85
CA THR A 148 8.95 8.35 -32.41
C THR A 148 8.45 6.92 -32.31
N ASP A 149 8.79 6.09 -33.29
CA ASP A 149 8.31 4.71 -33.42
C ASP A 149 9.47 3.71 -33.38
N ILE A 150 9.17 2.54 -32.85
CA ILE A 150 10.02 1.36 -32.95
C ILE A 150 9.17 0.11 -33.21
N TRP A 151 9.64 -0.73 -34.10
CA TRP A 151 9.14 -2.09 -34.34
C TRP A 151 10.20 -3.07 -33.86
N VAL A 152 9.80 -4.03 -33.03
CA VAL A 152 10.72 -5.02 -32.45
C VAL A 152 10.15 -6.42 -32.69
N ARG A 153 11.02 -7.36 -33.05
CA ARG A 153 10.70 -8.78 -33.21
C ARG A 153 11.66 -9.61 -32.38
N ARG A 154 11.12 -10.47 -31.52
CA ARG A 154 11.86 -11.40 -30.67
C ARG A 154 11.40 -12.81 -30.93
N GLU A 155 12.27 -13.65 -31.47
CA GLU A 155 12.03 -15.08 -31.62
C GLU A 155 12.37 -15.81 -30.31
N ILE A 156 11.50 -16.71 -29.92
CA ILE A 156 11.69 -17.61 -28.77
C ILE A 156 11.64 -19.01 -29.32
N VAL A 157 12.70 -19.77 -29.09
CA VAL A 157 12.84 -21.16 -29.53
C VAL A 157 12.98 -22.07 -28.33
N ASP A 158 12.76 -23.36 -28.52
CA ASP A 158 12.90 -24.40 -27.49
C ASP A 158 12.00 -24.22 -26.28
N ILE A 159 10.79 -23.65 -26.49
CA ILE A 159 9.77 -23.59 -25.43
C ILE A 159 9.40 -25.03 -25.08
N ASP A 160 9.53 -25.37 -23.81
CA ASP A 160 9.14 -26.68 -23.30
C ASP A 160 7.62 -26.90 -23.49
N PRO A 161 7.18 -27.86 -24.32
CA PRO A 161 5.76 -28.14 -24.55
C PRO A 161 5.00 -28.43 -23.23
N TYR A 162 5.66 -29.03 -22.25
CA TYR A 162 5.09 -29.29 -20.94
C TYR A 162 4.58 -28.01 -20.27
N LEU A 163 5.32 -26.89 -20.40
CA LEU A 163 4.89 -25.61 -19.83
C LEU A 163 3.61 -25.10 -20.49
N LEU A 164 3.51 -25.25 -21.82
CA LEU A 164 2.34 -24.81 -22.57
C LEU A 164 1.08 -25.63 -22.31
N GLU A 165 1.23 -26.90 -21.96
CA GLU A 165 0.10 -27.82 -21.73
C GLU A 165 -0.37 -27.82 -20.26
N ASN A 166 0.53 -27.55 -19.32
CA ASN A 166 0.28 -27.80 -17.90
C ASN A 166 0.39 -26.56 -17.01
N LYS A 167 0.72 -25.39 -17.55
CA LYS A 167 0.88 -24.17 -16.77
C LYS A 167 0.17 -22.99 -17.44
N LYS A 168 -0.25 -22.03 -16.65
CA LYS A 168 -0.69 -20.73 -17.15
C LYS A 168 0.53 -19.96 -17.66
N ILE A 169 0.44 -19.47 -18.87
CA ILE A 169 1.50 -18.71 -19.52
C ILE A 169 1.10 -17.25 -19.56
N TYR A 170 2.04 -16.41 -19.19
CA TYR A 170 1.86 -14.96 -19.14
C TYR A 170 2.84 -14.25 -20.04
N LEU A 171 2.36 -13.26 -20.78
CA LEU A 171 3.19 -12.22 -21.37
C LEU A 171 3.35 -11.12 -20.33
N ARG A 172 4.60 -10.82 -19.92
CA ARG A 172 4.92 -9.64 -19.10
C ARG A 172 5.53 -8.57 -19.98
N TYR A 173 5.20 -7.31 -19.71
CA TYR A 173 5.65 -6.20 -20.56
C TYR A 173 5.70 -4.87 -19.82
N SER A 174 6.56 -3.97 -20.32
CA SER A 174 6.72 -2.57 -19.90
C SER A 174 6.86 -1.70 -21.12
N TYR A 175 6.24 -0.56 -21.17
CA TYR A 175 6.27 0.36 -22.32
C TYR A 175 5.96 1.80 -21.91
N ASP A 176 6.25 2.73 -22.81
CA ASP A 176 6.01 4.16 -22.72
C ASP A 176 5.64 4.69 -24.10
N ASP A 177 4.58 5.24 -24.23
CA ASP A 177 3.31 5.78 -24.33
C ASP A 177 2.26 4.80 -24.95
N ILE A 178 2.42 4.38 -26.24
CA ILE A 178 1.48 3.51 -26.96
C ILE A 178 2.15 2.18 -27.31
N LEU A 179 1.41 1.09 -27.16
CA LEU A 179 1.91 -0.25 -27.43
C LEU A 179 0.91 -1.10 -28.19
N GLN A 180 1.39 -1.85 -29.17
CA GLN A 180 0.76 -3.04 -29.74
C GLN A 180 1.72 -4.23 -29.64
N LEU A 181 1.28 -5.34 -29.01
CA LEU A 181 2.05 -6.59 -28.88
C LEU A 181 1.29 -7.74 -29.53
N TYR A 182 2.00 -8.48 -30.33
CA TYR A 182 1.51 -9.65 -31.07
C TYR A 182 2.30 -10.89 -30.69
N ILE A 183 1.65 -12.04 -30.68
CA ILE A 183 2.31 -13.36 -30.61
C ILE A 183 1.87 -14.17 -31.86
N ASN A 184 2.87 -14.60 -32.66
CA ASN A 184 2.66 -15.33 -33.89
C ASN A 184 1.57 -14.68 -34.78
N GLY A 185 1.65 -13.36 -34.97
CA GLY A 185 0.73 -12.56 -35.75
C GLY A 185 -0.62 -12.23 -35.09
N LYS A 186 -0.90 -12.74 -33.92
CA LYS A 186 -2.16 -12.44 -33.21
C LYS A 186 -1.96 -11.34 -32.17
N LEU A 187 -2.80 -10.31 -32.21
CA LEU A 187 -2.78 -9.20 -31.24
C LEU A 187 -3.13 -9.71 -29.83
N VAL A 188 -2.24 -9.43 -28.87
CA VAL A 188 -2.41 -9.80 -27.44
C VAL A 188 -2.64 -8.57 -26.58
N VAL A 189 -1.95 -7.47 -26.86
CA VAL A 189 -2.05 -6.22 -26.10
C VAL A 189 -2.18 -5.05 -27.05
N SER A 190 -3.10 -4.13 -26.73
CA SER A 190 -3.17 -2.79 -27.33
C SER A 190 -3.43 -1.79 -26.20
N ALA A 191 -2.56 -0.81 -26.04
CA ALA A 191 -2.59 0.12 -24.93
C ALA A 191 -2.07 1.50 -25.34
N ASP A 192 -2.55 2.56 -24.67
CA ASP A 192 -2.32 3.97 -24.99
C ASP A 192 -1.79 4.84 -23.85
N HIS A 193 -1.32 4.21 -22.76
CA HIS A 193 -0.77 4.89 -21.58
C HIS A 193 0.44 4.12 -21.08
N ALA A 194 1.50 4.83 -20.73
CA ALA A 194 2.74 4.25 -20.18
C ALA A 194 2.48 3.34 -18.98
N ALA A 195 3.07 2.16 -18.97
CA ALA A 195 2.98 1.23 -17.85
C ALA A 195 4.21 0.32 -17.76
N ALA A 196 4.49 -0.15 -16.55
CA ALA A 196 5.63 -1.02 -16.30
C ALA A 196 5.22 -2.30 -15.58
N ASN A 197 5.88 -3.40 -15.95
CA ASN A 197 5.73 -4.71 -15.33
C ASN A 197 4.27 -5.22 -15.27
N LEU A 198 3.52 -4.98 -16.34
CA LEU A 198 2.19 -5.56 -16.52
C LEU A 198 2.30 -7.03 -16.93
N LYS A 199 1.26 -7.79 -16.64
CA LYS A 199 1.12 -9.18 -17.10
C LYS A 199 -0.27 -9.44 -17.68
N VAL A 200 -0.32 -10.24 -18.74
CA VAL A 200 -1.57 -10.76 -19.32
C VAL A 200 -1.46 -12.27 -19.49
N GLU A 201 -2.47 -13.00 -19.03
CA GLU A 201 -2.58 -14.45 -19.24
C GLU A 201 -2.86 -14.72 -20.72
N LEU A 202 -2.12 -15.66 -21.32
CA LEU A 202 -2.30 -16.02 -22.72
C LEU A 202 -3.46 -17.01 -22.88
N PRO A 203 -4.46 -16.70 -23.71
CA PRO A 203 -5.58 -17.60 -23.96
C PRO A 203 -5.14 -18.80 -24.83
N ASP A 204 -5.90 -19.89 -24.77
CA ASP A 204 -5.65 -21.11 -25.55
C ASP A 204 -5.48 -20.86 -27.07
N SER A 205 -6.20 -19.86 -27.61
CA SER A 205 -6.08 -19.47 -29.01
C SER A 205 -4.68 -18.97 -29.40
N ILE A 206 -3.94 -18.43 -28.45
CA ILE A 206 -2.52 -18.02 -28.62
C ILE A 206 -1.61 -19.22 -28.32
N LEU A 207 -1.83 -19.92 -27.19
CA LEU A 207 -1.00 -21.07 -26.81
C LEU A 207 -0.96 -22.16 -27.89
N ASN A 208 -2.09 -22.38 -28.55
CA ASN A 208 -2.17 -23.33 -29.68
C ASN A 208 -1.27 -22.99 -30.89
N THR A 209 -0.85 -21.72 -31.04
CA THR A 209 0.10 -21.30 -32.07
C THR A 209 1.56 -21.56 -31.68
N MET A 210 1.82 -21.91 -30.41
CA MET A 210 3.16 -22.11 -29.84
C MET A 210 3.49 -23.60 -29.63
N LYS A 211 2.60 -24.52 -29.97
CA LYS A 211 2.73 -25.98 -29.69
C LYS A 211 3.96 -26.64 -30.31
N GLU A 212 4.58 -26.03 -31.33
CA GLU A 212 5.83 -26.51 -31.91
C GLU A 212 7.09 -26.07 -31.12
N GLY A 213 6.90 -25.47 -29.91
CA GLY A 213 8.00 -24.99 -29.08
C GLY A 213 8.64 -23.69 -29.57
N LYS A 214 7.93 -22.91 -30.39
CA LYS A 214 8.41 -21.65 -30.94
C LYS A 214 7.35 -20.54 -30.77
N ALA A 215 7.82 -19.32 -30.54
CA ALA A 215 6.98 -18.14 -30.55
C ALA A 215 7.74 -16.94 -31.11
N LEU A 216 7.06 -16.13 -31.93
CA LEU A 216 7.48 -14.79 -32.26
C LEU A 216 6.69 -13.79 -31.46
N ILE A 217 7.35 -12.97 -30.65
CA ILE A 217 6.74 -11.78 -30.06
C ILE A 217 7.12 -10.58 -30.91
N ALA A 218 6.12 -9.89 -31.46
CA ALA A 218 6.31 -8.70 -32.27
C ALA A 218 5.66 -7.49 -31.58
N ALA A 219 6.38 -6.38 -31.47
CA ALA A 219 5.95 -5.18 -30.78
C ALA A 219 6.08 -3.94 -31.66
N HIS A 220 5.06 -3.08 -31.67
CA HIS A 220 5.14 -1.70 -32.10
C HIS A 220 4.92 -0.80 -30.91
N CYS A 221 5.86 0.12 -30.68
CA CYS A 221 5.75 1.12 -29.61
C CYS A 221 5.96 2.52 -30.19
N GLU A 222 5.08 3.45 -29.80
CA GLU A 222 5.14 4.87 -30.18
C GLU A 222 5.41 5.72 -28.96
N ASN A 223 6.49 6.50 -28.97
CA ASN A 223 6.81 7.50 -27.95
C ASN A 223 6.32 8.88 -28.40
N LYS A 224 5.37 9.45 -27.67
CA LYS A 224 4.82 10.79 -27.93
C LYS A 224 5.62 11.89 -27.27
N THR A 225 6.03 11.66 -26.02
CA THR A 225 6.77 12.68 -25.25
C THR A 225 7.60 12.03 -24.12
N GLY A 226 8.79 12.56 -23.88
CA GLY A 226 9.58 12.21 -22.71
C GLY A 226 10.44 10.96 -22.86
N SER A 227 10.43 10.12 -21.84
CA SER A 227 11.17 8.85 -21.84
C SER A 227 10.49 7.82 -22.73
N ALA A 228 11.26 6.93 -23.33
CA ALA A 228 10.78 5.80 -24.12
C ALA A 228 11.18 4.48 -23.48
N LEU A 229 10.35 3.46 -23.60
CA LEU A 229 10.67 2.09 -23.18
C LEU A 229 9.80 1.07 -23.90
N ILE A 230 10.43 -0.03 -24.31
CA ILE A 230 9.75 -1.29 -24.68
C ILE A 230 10.56 -2.47 -24.18
N ASP A 231 9.96 -3.28 -23.34
CA ASP A 231 10.50 -4.51 -22.76
C ASP A 231 9.39 -5.54 -22.60
N PHE A 232 9.65 -6.80 -22.94
CA PHE A 232 8.68 -7.87 -22.83
C PHE A 232 9.33 -9.24 -22.74
N GLY A 233 8.61 -10.18 -22.11
CA GLY A 233 9.05 -11.56 -21.93
C GLY A 233 7.89 -12.51 -21.69
N LEU A 234 8.17 -13.81 -21.81
CA LEU A 234 7.24 -14.90 -21.64
C LEU A 234 7.54 -15.67 -20.35
N PHE A 235 6.52 -15.94 -19.57
CA PHE A 235 6.66 -16.57 -18.25
C PHE A 235 5.59 -17.64 -18.04
N ALA A 236 5.99 -18.74 -17.42
CA ALA A 236 5.06 -19.75 -16.92
C ALA A 236 4.81 -19.52 -15.44
N GLU A 237 3.55 -19.66 -15.00
CA GLU A 237 3.22 -19.66 -13.58
C GLU A 237 3.78 -20.92 -12.94
N GLU A 238 4.67 -20.79 -11.96
CA GLU A 238 5.04 -21.92 -11.12
C GLU A 238 3.86 -22.27 -10.23
N LEU A 239 3.35 -23.51 -10.37
CA LEU A 239 2.41 -24.09 -9.41
C LEU A 239 3.17 -24.24 -8.08
N GLY A 240 3.10 -23.16 -7.30
CA GLY A 240 4.05 -22.97 -6.26
C GLY A 240 3.67 -23.46 -4.91
N ILE A 241 4.04 -23.17 -4.01
CA ILE A 241 4.44 -22.98 -2.60
C ILE A 241 3.28 -23.22 -1.61
N LEU A 242 2.01 -23.30 -2.03
CA LEU A 242 0.84 -23.32 -1.16
C LEU A 242 0.03 -24.60 -1.29
N VAL A 243 0.67 -25.77 -1.23
CA VAL A 243 -0.02 -27.06 -1.30
C VAL A 243 0.06 -27.81 0.02
N GLU A 244 -1.08 -28.24 0.51
CA GLU A 244 -1.20 -29.14 1.64
C GLU A 244 -0.94 -30.57 1.17
N GLY A 245 0.01 -31.28 1.76
CA GLY A 245 0.30 -32.70 1.46
C GLY A 245 -0.83 -33.59 1.98
N ILE A 246 -1.68 -34.08 1.07
CA ILE A 246 -2.73 -35.06 1.40
C ILE A 246 -2.12 -36.45 1.53
N ALA A 247 -1.29 -36.83 0.56
CA ALA A 247 -0.48 -38.03 0.56
C ALA A 247 0.91 -37.67 -0.01
N PRO A 248 1.79 -37.08 0.81
CA PRO A 248 3.04 -36.48 0.34
C PRO A 248 4.00 -37.46 -0.35
N VAL A 249 4.99 -36.90 -1.05
CA VAL A 249 6.15 -37.63 -1.58
C VAL A 249 7.02 -38.15 -0.42
N SER A 250 7.89 -39.12 -0.72
CA SER A 250 8.61 -39.87 0.31
C SER A 250 9.56 -39.04 1.20
N ASN A 251 10.16 -37.99 0.67
CA ASN A 251 11.06 -37.14 1.44
C ASN A 251 10.31 -36.22 2.47
N GLU A 252 8.98 -36.05 2.32
CA GLU A 252 8.14 -35.36 3.30
C GLU A 252 7.48 -36.34 4.28
N LYS A 253 7.01 -37.49 3.76
CA LYS A 253 6.40 -38.55 4.56
C LYS A 253 6.59 -39.88 3.87
N GLU A 254 7.23 -40.85 4.57
CA GLU A 254 7.42 -42.21 4.08
C GLU A 254 6.06 -42.82 3.65
N TRP A 255 6.04 -43.46 2.49
CA TRP A 255 4.90 -44.23 2.04
C TRP A 255 5.31 -45.56 1.42
N ILE A 256 4.44 -46.54 1.49
CA ILE A 256 4.66 -47.90 1.00
C ILE A 256 3.76 -48.13 -0.19
N GLY A 257 4.31 -48.68 -1.28
CA GLY A 257 3.59 -49.09 -2.45
C GLY A 257 3.80 -50.53 -2.81
N LYS A 258 2.90 -51.10 -3.58
CA LYS A 258 3.11 -52.41 -4.24
C LYS A 258 3.83 -52.18 -5.56
N TYR A 259 4.79 -53.02 -5.90
CA TYR A 259 5.56 -52.87 -7.14
C TYR A 259 5.93 -54.21 -7.75
N THR A 260 6.21 -54.22 -9.05
CA THR A 260 6.78 -55.29 -9.81
C THR A 260 7.71 -54.79 -10.90
N THR A 261 8.72 -55.59 -11.28
CA THR A 261 9.60 -55.33 -12.39
C THR A 261 9.22 -56.15 -13.63
N GLU A 262 8.30 -57.10 -13.48
CA GLU A 262 7.73 -57.92 -14.55
C GLU A 262 6.53 -57.22 -15.15
N GLN A 263 6.33 -57.35 -16.48
CA GLN A 263 5.20 -56.71 -17.14
C GLN A 263 3.88 -57.32 -16.67
N PRO A 264 3.01 -56.54 -16.02
CA PRO A 264 1.71 -57.04 -15.54
C PRO A 264 0.72 -57.23 -16.68
N GLU A 265 -0.34 -57.99 -16.39
CA GLU A 265 -1.49 -58.15 -17.27
C GLU A 265 -2.25 -56.82 -17.49
N GLU A 266 -3.05 -56.74 -18.55
CA GLU A 266 -3.89 -55.61 -18.87
C GLU A 266 -4.86 -55.29 -17.73
N GLY A 267 -5.11 -53.98 -17.44
CA GLY A 267 -5.94 -53.53 -16.32
C GLY A 267 -5.23 -53.39 -14.98
N TRP A 268 -3.91 -53.52 -14.94
CA TRP A 268 -3.08 -53.37 -13.73
C TRP A 268 -3.24 -51.96 -13.06
N GLU A 269 -3.67 -50.98 -13.83
CA GLU A 269 -3.95 -49.61 -13.37
C GLU A 269 -5.32 -49.42 -12.71
N MET A 270 -6.17 -50.46 -12.71
CA MET A 270 -7.51 -50.45 -12.17
C MET A 270 -7.55 -50.95 -10.73
N ALA A 271 -8.46 -50.42 -9.92
CA ALA A 271 -8.60 -50.82 -8.49
C ALA A 271 -8.98 -52.29 -8.30
N ALA A 272 -9.68 -52.90 -9.26
CA ALA A 272 -10.10 -54.28 -9.21
C ALA A 272 -8.99 -55.28 -9.54
N PHE A 273 -7.80 -54.83 -10.01
CA PHE A 273 -6.71 -55.71 -10.37
C PHE A 273 -6.13 -56.44 -9.15
N ASN A 274 -5.87 -57.73 -9.27
CA ASN A 274 -5.28 -58.52 -8.22
C ASN A 274 -3.74 -58.39 -8.18
N ASP A 275 -3.25 -57.57 -7.29
CA ASP A 275 -1.83 -57.30 -7.06
C ASP A 275 -1.26 -58.00 -5.82
N SER A 276 -1.88 -59.09 -5.39
CA SER A 276 -1.47 -59.86 -4.17
C SER A 276 -0.08 -60.49 -4.31
N THR A 277 0.38 -60.69 -5.52
CA THR A 277 1.71 -61.27 -5.84
C THR A 277 2.82 -60.20 -5.96
N TRP A 278 2.46 -58.93 -5.95
CA TRP A 278 3.45 -57.85 -6.09
C TRP A 278 4.22 -57.67 -4.78
N ALA A 279 5.50 -57.28 -4.90
CA ALA A 279 6.31 -56.91 -3.74
C ALA A 279 5.83 -55.60 -3.12
N GLN A 280 6.09 -55.42 -1.83
CA GLN A 280 5.90 -54.16 -1.15
C GLN A 280 7.24 -53.45 -0.98
N GLY A 281 7.26 -52.13 -1.20
CA GLY A 281 8.48 -51.35 -1.03
C GLY A 281 8.19 -49.94 -0.55
N SER A 282 9.12 -49.38 0.21
CA SER A 282 9.13 -48.02 0.68
C SER A 282 9.59 -47.06 -0.45
N ALA A 283 8.87 -45.98 -0.68
CA ALA A 283 9.28 -44.98 -1.66
C ALA A 283 10.42 -44.09 -1.10
N ALA A 284 11.20 -43.39 -1.93
CA ALA A 284 11.19 -43.43 -3.38
C ALA A 284 11.81 -44.71 -3.90
N PHE A 285 11.44 -45.05 -5.16
CA PHE A 285 12.04 -46.18 -5.89
C PHE A 285 13.16 -45.67 -6.79
N GLY A 286 14.36 -46.28 -6.74
CA GLY A 286 15.47 -45.75 -7.52
C GLY A 286 16.78 -46.48 -7.38
N THR A 287 17.85 -45.96 -7.93
CA THR A 287 19.19 -46.49 -7.82
C THR A 287 19.66 -46.53 -6.37
N GLU A 288 20.20 -47.66 -5.93
CA GLU A 288 20.69 -47.83 -4.58
C GLU A 288 21.71 -46.74 -4.18
N GLY A 289 21.53 -46.17 -2.99
CA GLY A 289 22.36 -45.08 -2.46
C GLY A 289 22.01 -43.69 -3.01
N GLY A 290 20.98 -43.54 -3.84
CA GLY A 290 20.43 -42.29 -4.25
C GLY A 290 19.72 -41.54 -3.09
N PRO A 291 19.64 -40.23 -3.13
CA PRO A 291 18.97 -39.46 -2.09
C PRO A 291 17.48 -39.84 -1.98
N SER A 292 17.04 -40.12 -0.75
CA SER A 292 15.66 -40.50 -0.40
C SER A 292 15.15 -41.82 -1.03
N VAL A 293 16.00 -42.66 -1.56
CA VAL A 293 15.62 -43.99 -2.11
C VAL A 293 15.38 -44.96 -0.96
N GLY A 294 14.14 -45.44 -0.84
CA GLY A 294 13.72 -46.44 0.12
C GLY A 294 13.76 -47.87 -0.48
N THR A 295 13.43 -48.00 -1.76
CA THR A 295 13.46 -49.31 -2.47
C THR A 295 14.37 -49.26 -3.68
N PRO A 296 15.45 -50.06 -3.75
CA PRO A 296 16.32 -50.15 -4.92
C PRO A 296 15.57 -50.64 -6.16
N TRP A 297 15.82 -49.97 -7.30
CA TRP A 297 15.28 -50.35 -8.60
C TRP A 297 16.40 -50.29 -9.65
N ASN A 298 16.82 -51.50 -10.12
CA ASN A 298 17.97 -51.66 -11.04
C ASN A 298 17.58 -52.30 -12.37
N THR A 299 16.29 -52.40 -12.71
CA THR A 299 15.78 -52.97 -13.97
C THR A 299 15.35 -51.86 -14.94
N ASN A 300 15.11 -52.23 -16.22
CA ASN A 300 14.69 -51.29 -17.24
C ASN A 300 13.26 -50.77 -17.07
N ARG A 301 12.45 -51.45 -16.28
CA ARG A 301 11.03 -51.11 -16.08
C ARG A 301 10.62 -51.39 -14.64
N LEU A 302 9.69 -50.57 -14.14
CA LEU A 302 9.07 -50.70 -12.83
C LEU A 302 7.59 -50.30 -12.94
N TRP A 303 6.71 -51.09 -12.35
CA TRP A 303 5.32 -50.75 -12.14
C TRP A 303 5.06 -50.58 -10.63
N ILE A 304 4.39 -49.46 -10.26
CA ILE A 304 4.11 -49.11 -8.84
C ILE A 304 2.62 -48.87 -8.70
N ARG A 305 2.03 -49.35 -7.60
CA ARG A 305 0.65 -49.03 -7.21
C ARG A 305 0.66 -48.48 -5.79
N ARG A 306 0.01 -47.31 -5.60
CA ARG A 306 -0.16 -46.66 -4.29
C ARG A 306 -1.66 -46.31 -4.11
N GLU A 307 -2.28 -46.91 -3.09
CA GLU A 307 -3.64 -46.56 -2.68
C GLU A 307 -3.59 -45.37 -1.71
N VAL A 308 -4.42 -44.35 -1.93
CA VAL A 308 -4.55 -43.18 -1.09
C VAL A 308 -6.01 -42.99 -0.70
N SER A 309 -6.26 -42.81 0.60
CA SER A 309 -7.56 -42.46 1.14
C SER A 309 -7.49 -41.06 1.78
N PHE A 310 -8.49 -40.23 1.53
CA PHE A 310 -8.52 -38.84 2.00
C PHE A 310 -9.98 -38.36 2.19
N ASP A 311 -10.16 -37.23 2.84
CA ASP A 311 -11.47 -36.61 3.04
C ASP A 311 -12.12 -36.25 1.68
N PRO A 312 -13.29 -36.84 1.33
CA PRO A 312 -13.99 -36.54 0.08
C PRO A 312 -14.36 -35.08 -0.13
N SER A 313 -14.48 -34.30 0.94
CA SER A 313 -14.76 -32.85 0.87
C SER A 313 -13.66 -32.07 0.15
N LEU A 314 -12.43 -32.59 0.15
CA LEU A 314 -11.30 -31.98 -0.53
C LEU A 314 -11.47 -31.92 -2.04
N VAL A 315 -12.22 -32.85 -2.64
CA VAL A 315 -12.49 -32.87 -4.09
C VAL A 315 -13.50 -31.83 -4.50
N LYS A 316 -14.45 -31.48 -3.61
CA LYS A 316 -15.55 -30.58 -3.96
C LYS A 316 -15.18 -29.09 -4.01
N ASN A 317 -14.19 -28.67 -3.19
CA ASN A 317 -13.93 -27.27 -2.89
C ASN A 317 -12.47 -26.85 -3.15
N ARG A 318 -11.65 -27.73 -3.78
CA ARG A 318 -10.22 -27.48 -3.95
C ARG A 318 -9.69 -27.97 -5.28
N GLN A 319 -8.67 -27.29 -5.77
CA GLN A 319 -7.80 -27.84 -6.78
C GLN A 319 -6.86 -28.85 -6.14
N LEU A 320 -6.80 -30.06 -6.69
CA LEU A 320 -5.86 -31.10 -6.29
C LEU A 320 -4.71 -31.16 -7.30
N PHE A 321 -3.52 -31.48 -6.80
CA PHE A 321 -2.29 -31.54 -7.57
C PHE A 321 -1.55 -32.83 -7.27
N VAL A 322 -0.77 -33.30 -8.25
CA VAL A 322 0.24 -34.32 -8.06
C VAL A 322 1.61 -33.69 -8.15
N ARG A 323 2.47 -33.94 -7.16
CA ARG A 323 3.92 -33.71 -7.26
C ARG A 323 4.59 -35.03 -7.57
N TYR A 324 5.52 -35.02 -8.49
CA TYR A 324 6.24 -36.23 -8.86
C TYR A 324 7.67 -35.89 -9.32
N SER A 325 8.55 -36.90 -9.15
CA SER A 325 9.94 -36.86 -9.60
C SER A 325 10.24 -38.17 -10.32
N TYR A 326 11.00 -38.11 -11.40
CA TYR A 326 11.34 -39.29 -12.22
C TYR A 326 12.67 -39.13 -12.94
N ASN A 327 13.22 -40.29 -13.29
CA ASN A 327 14.39 -40.47 -14.16
C ASN A 327 14.26 -41.83 -14.83
N ASP A 328 14.27 -41.92 -16.07
CA ASP A 328 14.21 -41.33 -17.36
C ASP A 328 12.78 -41.04 -17.86
N GLY A 329 11.82 -41.94 -17.63
CA GLY A 329 10.45 -41.79 -18.07
C GLY A 329 9.43 -42.34 -17.08
N MET A 330 8.25 -41.70 -17.03
CA MET A 330 7.12 -42.07 -16.19
C MET A 330 5.80 -41.88 -16.94
N GLN A 331 4.93 -42.85 -16.80
CA GLN A 331 3.49 -42.75 -17.05
C GLN A 331 2.77 -42.90 -15.72
N LEU A 332 1.99 -41.90 -15.36
CA LEU A 332 1.24 -41.87 -14.08
C LEU A 332 -0.26 -41.79 -14.35
N LEU A 333 -0.99 -42.73 -13.80
CA LEU A 333 -2.44 -42.84 -13.91
C LEU A 333 -3.08 -42.69 -12.52
N ILE A 334 -4.30 -42.17 -12.46
CA ILE A 334 -5.14 -42.13 -11.26
C ILE A 334 -6.48 -42.81 -11.59
N ASN A 335 -6.83 -43.87 -10.83
CA ASN A 335 -8.03 -44.65 -11.05
C ASN A 335 -8.21 -45.09 -12.53
N GLY A 336 -7.11 -45.52 -13.16
CA GLY A 336 -7.07 -45.99 -14.53
C GLY A 336 -7.01 -44.86 -15.61
N LYS A 337 -7.12 -43.60 -15.25
CA LYS A 337 -7.01 -42.47 -16.20
C LYS A 337 -5.62 -41.87 -16.18
N GLU A 338 -5.04 -41.70 -17.36
CA GLU A 338 -3.71 -41.10 -17.52
C GLU A 338 -3.70 -39.63 -17.11
N LEU A 339 -2.83 -39.28 -16.17
CA LEU A 339 -2.58 -37.90 -15.75
C LEU A 339 -1.32 -37.34 -16.40
N VAL A 340 -0.25 -38.17 -16.47
CA VAL A 340 1.05 -37.74 -16.94
C VAL A 340 1.67 -38.85 -17.80
N ARG A 341 2.26 -38.40 -18.91
CA ARG A 341 3.19 -39.20 -19.71
C ARG A 341 4.41 -38.32 -20.02
N THR A 342 5.57 -38.72 -19.48
CA THR A 342 6.79 -37.92 -19.60
C THR A 342 7.66 -38.32 -20.76
N GLY A 343 8.56 -37.43 -21.18
CA GLY A 343 9.68 -37.75 -22.07
C GLY A 343 10.87 -38.40 -21.29
N THR A 344 12.01 -38.42 -21.93
CA THR A 344 13.23 -39.13 -21.46
C THR A 344 14.16 -38.28 -20.59
N LYS A 345 13.85 -37.02 -20.35
CA LYS A 345 14.66 -36.13 -19.46
C LYS A 345 14.20 -36.26 -18.02
N ALA A 346 15.13 -36.62 -17.13
CA ALA A 346 14.86 -36.59 -15.69
C ALA A 346 14.35 -35.25 -15.20
N ARG A 347 13.37 -35.27 -14.30
CA ARG A 347 12.85 -34.10 -13.63
C ARG A 347 12.50 -34.34 -12.17
N ASN A 348 12.77 -33.35 -11.34
CA ASN A 348 12.45 -33.41 -9.91
C ASN A 348 11.37 -32.40 -9.58
N ASP A 349 10.51 -32.75 -8.63
CA ASP A 349 9.49 -31.88 -8.05
C ASP A 349 8.53 -31.24 -9.06
N VAL A 350 8.14 -32.00 -10.08
CA VAL A 350 7.17 -31.56 -11.09
C VAL A 350 5.77 -31.55 -10.48
N LYS A 351 4.99 -30.49 -10.74
CA LYS A 351 3.63 -30.34 -10.24
C LYS A 351 2.65 -30.32 -11.41
N VAL A 352 1.57 -31.09 -11.31
CA VAL A 352 0.50 -31.10 -12.30
C VAL A 352 -0.85 -31.03 -11.61
N GLN A 353 -1.74 -30.19 -12.12
CA GLN A 353 -3.12 -30.11 -11.64
C GLN A 353 -3.91 -31.33 -12.11
N ILE A 354 -4.73 -31.90 -11.21
CA ILE A 354 -5.62 -32.99 -11.56
C ILE A 354 -6.84 -32.43 -12.29
N PRO A 355 -7.11 -32.82 -13.55
CA PRO A 355 -8.26 -32.32 -14.29
C PRO A 355 -9.59 -32.89 -13.75
N ASP A 356 -10.68 -32.16 -13.98
CA ASP A 356 -12.03 -32.52 -13.51
C ASP A 356 -12.45 -33.94 -13.88
N SER A 357 -12.08 -34.39 -15.06
CA SER A 357 -12.38 -35.76 -15.54
C SER A 357 -11.75 -36.87 -14.67
N ILE A 358 -10.63 -36.59 -14.03
CA ILE A 358 -9.98 -37.48 -13.06
C ILE A 358 -10.56 -37.26 -11.65
N LEU A 359 -10.77 -35.99 -11.25
CA LEU A 359 -11.38 -35.65 -9.94
C LEU A 359 -12.74 -36.33 -9.74
N GLU A 360 -13.53 -36.45 -10.81
CA GLU A 360 -14.82 -37.18 -10.79
C GLU A 360 -14.67 -38.64 -10.30
N THR A 361 -13.54 -39.28 -10.57
CA THR A 361 -13.26 -40.67 -10.12
C THR A 361 -12.77 -40.77 -8.68
N MET A 362 -12.52 -39.62 -8.04
CA MET A 362 -11.95 -39.51 -6.69
C MET A 362 -13.00 -39.01 -5.66
N LYS A 363 -14.26 -38.84 -6.05
CA LYS A 363 -15.33 -38.24 -5.21
C LYS A 363 -15.66 -39.03 -3.94
N ASP A 364 -15.28 -40.30 -3.87
CA ASP A 364 -15.44 -41.16 -2.69
C ASP A 364 -14.29 -41.03 -1.70
N GLY A 365 -13.33 -40.15 -1.97
CA GLY A 365 -12.12 -39.93 -1.16
C GLY A 365 -11.06 -41.04 -1.33
N LYS A 366 -11.09 -41.75 -2.46
CA LYS A 366 -10.10 -42.78 -2.77
C LYS A 366 -9.40 -42.51 -4.09
N ALA A 367 -8.11 -42.73 -4.16
CA ALA A 367 -7.31 -42.64 -5.36
C ALA A 367 -6.31 -43.82 -5.43
N LEU A 368 -6.33 -44.55 -6.51
CA LEU A 368 -5.26 -45.47 -6.86
C LEU A 368 -4.30 -44.81 -7.83
N PHE A 369 -3.11 -44.50 -7.36
CA PHE A 369 -2.00 -44.08 -8.22
C PHE A 369 -1.32 -45.30 -8.82
N ALA A 370 -1.22 -45.39 -10.14
CA ALA A 370 -0.56 -46.44 -10.87
C ALA A 370 0.53 -45.83 -11.77
N ALA A 371 1.78 -46.14 -11.50
CA ALA A 371 2.92 -45.58 -12.25
C ALA A 371 3.67 -46.68 -13.00
N ARG A 372 3.96 -46.41 -14.27
CA ARG A 372 4.90 -47.20 -15.08
C ARG A 372 6.14 -46.35 -15.31
N CYS A 373 7.28 -46.79 -14.82
CA CYS A 373 8.56 -46.10 -14.93
C CYS A 373 9.51 -46.87 -15.86
N VAL A 374 10.35 -46.13 -16.60
CA VAL A 374 11.32 -46.68 -17.52
C VAL A 374 12.70 -46.09 -17.22
N ASN A 375 13.71 -46.99 -17.14
CA ASN A 375 15.12 -46.62 -17.03
C ASN A 375 15.82 -47.03 -18.32
N TRP A 376 16.34 -46.06 -19.05
CA TRP A 376 17.09 -46.28 -20.28
C TRP A 376 18.60 -46.52 -20.02
N GLY A 377 19.05 -46.31 -18.82
CA GLY A 377 20.43 -46.48 -18.34
C GLY A 377 20.86 -45.40 -17.38
N GLY A 378 21.84 -45.69 -16.56
CA GLY A 378 22.29 -44.74 -15.49
C GLY A 378 21.49 -44.85 -14.20
N THR A 379 21.25 -43.70 -13.55
CA THR A 379 20.46 -43.65 -12.32
C THR A 379 18.98 -43.67 -12.62
N SER A 380 18.19 -44.30 -11.76
CA SER A 380 16.75 -44.38 -11.83
C SER A 380 16.12 -43.67 -10.61
N PHE A 381 14.92 -43.07 -10.80
CA PHE A 381 14.17 -42.48 -9.70
C PHE A 381 12.67 -42.37 -10.01
N ALA A 382 11.82 -42.67 -9.03
CA ALA A 382 10.39 -42.49 -9.12
C ALA A 382 9.79 -42.23 -7.73
N ASP A 383 9.10 -41.09 -7.61
CA ASP A 383 8.32 -40.72 -6.43
C ASP A 383 7.14 -39.83 -6.85
N PHE A 384 6.02 -39.96 -6.15
CA PHE A 384 4.84 -39.13 -6.41
C PHE A 384 3.93 -39.03 -5.19
N GLY A 385 3.20 -37.90 -5.10
CA GLY A 385 2.28 -37.61 -4.01
C GLY A 385 1.08 -36.75 -4.41
N LEU A 386 0.01 -36.81 -3.58
CA LEU A 386 -1.21 -36.06 -3.75
C LEU A 386 -1.20 -34.83 -2.83
N TYR A 387 -1.57 -33.68 -3.39
CA TYR A 387 -1.60 -32.39 -2.72
C TYR A 387 -2.88 -31.62 -3.01
N GLY A 388 -3.37 -30.87 -2.01
CA GLY A 388 -4.47 -29.94 -2.18
C GLY A 388 -3.98 -28.51 -2.14
N GLU A 389 -4.76 -27.62 -2.72
CA GLU A 389 -4.55 -26.19 -2.52
C GLU A 389 -4.79 -25.83 -1.04
N LEU A 390 -3.97 -24.95 -0.47
CA LEU A 390 -4.19 -24.43 0.89
C LEU A 390 -5.56 -23.79 1.00
N LYS A 391 -6.22 -23.99 2.16
CA LYS A 391 -7.49 -23.32 2.46
C LYS A 391 -7.26 -21.82 2.56
N GLU A 392 -8.19 -21.05 2.03
CA GLU A 392 -8.29 -19.64 2.24
C GLU A 392 -9.25 -19.36 3.39
N ALA A 393 -8.86 -18.48 4.29
CA ALA A 393 -9.73 -18.03 5.38
C ALA A 393 -10.87 -17.18 4.80
N GLY A 394 -12.09 -17.45 5.21
CA GLY A 394 -13.26 -16.68 4.77
C GLY A 394 -13.32 -15.32 5.48
N GLN A 395 -12.94 -14.22 4.82
CA GLN A 395 -13.06 -12.89 5.39
C GLN A 395 -14.53 -12.51 5.56
N LYS A 396 -14.96 -12.26 6.81
CA LYS A 396 -16.34 -11.90 7.19
C LYS A 396 -16.56 -10.40 7.12
N SER A 397 -15.58 -9.62 7.57
CA SER A 397 -15.67 -8.16 7.61
C SER A 397 -14.31 -7.49 7.60
N VAL A 398 -14.31 -6.23 7.21
CA VAL A 398 -13.25 -5.25 7.47
C VAL A 398 -13.89 -4.00 8.07
N ASP A 399 -13.23 -3.38 9.06
CA ASP A 399 -13.68 -2.15 9.71
C ASP A 399 -12.47 -1.22 9.89
N VAL A 400 -12.53 -0.03 9.28
CA VAL A 400 -11.44 0.96 9.30
C VAL A 400 -11.77 2.08 10.28
N GLN A 401 -11.06 2.11 11.38
CA GLN A 401 -11.14 3.15 12.40
C GLN A 401 -9.96 4.15 12.28
N ALA A 402 -9.96 5.20 13.08
CA ALA A 402 -8.92 6.22 13.02
C ALA A 402 -7.52 5.66 13.34
N THR A 403 -7.38 4.86 14.35
CA THR A 403 -6.10 4.26 14.77
C THR A 403 -5.95 2.80 14.40
N GLN A 404 -7.06 2.12 14.03
CA GLN A 404 -7.10 0.67 13.87
C GLN A 404 -7.78 0.22 12.56
N THR A 405 -7.39 -0.96 12.03
CA THR A 405 -8.14 -1.70 10.99
C THR A 405 -8.37 -3.11 11.49
N HIS A 406 -9.64 -3.50 11.60
CA HIS A 406 -10.07 -4.80 12.09
C HIS A 406 -10.54 -5.69 10.96
N TYR A 407 -10.09 -6.94 10.96
CA TYR A 407 -10.57 -8.00 10.08
C TYR A 407 -11.12 -9.15 10.90
N ILE A 408 -12.20 -9.77 10.43
CA ILE A 408 -12.75 -11.02 10.99
C ILE A 408 -12.70 -12.07 9.91
N PHE A 409 -12.16 -13.25 10.26
CA PHE A 409 -12.04 -14.38 9.36
C PHE A 409 -12.67 -15.63 9.96
N ALA A 410 -13.26 -16.49 9.11
CA ALA A 410 -13.62 -17.86 9.46
C ALA A 410 -12.53 -18.81 8.96
N CYS A 411 -11.98 -19.61 9.87
CA CYS A 411 -10.94 -20.59 9.62
C CYS A 411 -11.42 -21.97 10.12
N GLY A 412 -12.33 -22.60 9.37
CA GLY A 412 -13.07 -23.77 9.85
C GLY A 412 -13.99 -23.41 11.02
N ASP A 413 -13.88 -24.12 12.13
CA ASP A 413 -14.69 -23.88 13.35
C ASP A 413 -14.07 -22.83 14.28
N VAL A 414 -13.06 -22.08 13.80
CA VAL A 414 -12.39 -20.99 14.54
C VAL A 414 -12.59 -19.66 13.82
N GLU A 415 -12.97 -18.64 14.56
CA GLU A 415 -12.96 -17.25 14.14
C GLU A 415 -11.62 -16.60 14.51
N LEU A 416 -10.99 -15.94 13.57
CA LEU A 416 -9.80 -15.10 13.81
C LEU A 416 -10.18 -13.62 13.70
N LYS A 417 -10.00 -12.86 14.78
CA LYS A 417 -9.99 -11.39 14.77
C LYS A 417 -8.54 -10.92 14.61
N LEU A 418 -8.27 -10.16 13.54
CA LEU A 418 -6.95 -9.59 13.23
C LEU A 418 -7.07 -8.06 13.24
N THR A 419 -6.22 -7.37 14.01
CA THR A 419 -6.25 -5.91 14.15
C THR A 419 -4.87 -5.31 13.88
N PHE A 420 -4.81 -4.38 12.94
CA PHE A 420 -3.63 -3.54 12.69
C PHE A 420 -3.81 -2.22 13.42
N THR A 421 -2.91 -1.89 14.35
CA THR A 421 -2.97 -0.66 15.14
C THR A 421 -1.74 0.21 14.90
N ALA A 422 -1.95 1.47 14.52
CA ALA A 422 -0.97 2.54 14.59
C ALA A 422 -1.42 3.52 15.69
N PRO A 423 -0.80 3.54 16.87
CA PRO A 423 -1.32 4.25 18.04
C PRO A 423 -1.03 5.76 17.96
N TYR A 424 -1.54 6.40 16.93
CA TYR A 424 -1.39 7.82 16.67
C TYR A 424 -2.37 8.65 17.53
N LEU A 425 -2.04 8.80 18.81
CA LEU A 425 -2.77 9.63 19.75
C LEU A 425 -2.05 10.97 19.89
N LEU A 426 -2.64 12.05 19.33
CA LEU A 426 -2.00 13.36 19.20
C LEU A 426 -1.79 14.10 20.54
N ASP A 427 -2.43 13.65 21.61
CA ASP A 427 -2.29 14.15 22.99
C ASP A 427 -1.05 13.60 23.72
N ASP A 428 -0.32 12.63 23.11
CA ASP A 428 0.82 11.95 23.73
C ASP A 428 2.01 11.90 22.75
N LEU A 429 2.91 12.89 22.86
CA LEU A 429 4.06 13.03 21.96
C LEU A 429 5.04 11.85 22.04
N GLU A 430 5.23 11.25 23.21
CA GLU A 430 6.08 10.08 23.39
C GLU A 430 5.50 8.88 22.65
N LEU A 431 4.21 8.61 22.78
CA LEU A 431 3.53 7.53 22.07
C LEU A 431 3.46 7.81 20.56
N LEU A 432 3.09 9.04 20.17
CA LEU A 432 2.98 9.47 18.78
C LEU A 432 4.30 9.33 18.01
N SER A 433 5.44 9.62 18.67
CA SER A 433 6.75 9.57 18.04
C SER A 433 7.35 8.18 17.93
N ARG A 434 6.83 7.21 18.70
CA ARG A 434 7.32 5.83 18.68
C ARG A 434 7.02 5.19 17.32
N PRO A 435 8.03 4.71 16.57
CA PRO A 435 7.81 4.07 15.28
C PRO A 435 7.37 2.61 15.45
N VAL A 436 6.28 2.41 16.20
CA VAL A 436 5.73 1.10 16.60
C VAL A 436 4.30 0.96 16.14
N ASN A 437 4.01 -0.13 15.46
CA ASN A 437 2.66 -0.59 15.18
C ASN A 437 2.45 -1.99 15.77
N TYR A 438 1.20 -2.38 15.97
CA TYR A 438 0.84 -3.69 16.47
C TYR A 438 0.01 -4.45 15.45
N ILE A 439 0.28 -5.74 15.30
CA ILE A 439 -0.60 -6.70 14.63
C ILE A 439 -1.14 -7.60 15.74
N SER A 440 -2.37 -7.33 16.17
CA SER A 440 -3.03 -8.05 17.25
C SER A 440 -3.96 -9.11 16.70
N TYR A 441 -4.02 -10.29 17.31
CA TYR A 441 -4.84 -11.41 16.86
C TYR A 441 -5.44 -12.18 18.04
N GLN A 442 -6.67 -12.64 17.84
CA GLN A 442 -7.43 -13.40 18.81
C GLN A 442 -8.22 -14.50 18.11
N ALA A 443 -8.14 -15.72 18.64
CA ALA A 443 -8.86 -16.86 18.12
C ALA A 443 -10.03 -17.24 19.03
N LYS A 444 -11.21 -17.49 18.44
CA LYS A 444 -12.43 -17.87 19.15
C LYS A 444 -13.03 -19.15 18.53
N ALA A 445 -13.33 -20.14 19.38
CA ALA A 445 -14.05 -21.34 18.93
C ALA A 445 -15.52 -21.01 18.62
N LEU A 446 -16.00 -21.46 17.48
CA LEU A 446 -17.38 -21.29 17.04
C LEU A 446 -18.28 -22.49 17.42
N ASP A 447 -17.67 -23.65 17.61
CA ASP A 447 -18.35 -24.90 17.98
C ASP A 447 -18.29 -25.22 19.48
N GLY A 448 -17.64 -24.37 20.26
CA GLY A 448 -17.50 -24.52 21.73
C GLY A 448 -16.50 -25.60 22.16
N LYS A 449 -15.67 -26.12 21.24
CA LYS A 449 -14.60 -27.10 21.55
C LYS A 449 -13.24 -26.39 21.70
N GLU A 450 -12.28 -27.13 22.24
CA GLU A 450 -10.88 -26.74 22.21
C GLU A 450 -10.25 -27.11 20.87
N HIS A 451 -9.43 -26.22 20.32
CA HIS A 451 -8.68 -26.42 19.08
C HIS A 451 -7.19 -26.11 19.30
N ASP A 452 -6.31 -26.84 18.64
CA ASP A 452 -4.88 -26.55 18.59
C ASP A 452 -4.63 -25.49 17.51
N VAL A 453 -4.41 -24.23 17.95
CA VAL A 453 -4.33 -23.07 17.07
C VAL A 453 -2.96 -22.41 17.17
N ALA A 454 -2.38 -22.12 16.02
CA ALA A 454 -1.14 -21.35 15.91
C ALA A 454 -1.22 -20.38 14.72
N ILE A 455 -0.56 -19.23 14.85
CA ILE A 455 -0.47 -18.21 13.79
C ILE A 455 0.95 -18.15 13.24
N TYR A 456 1.06 -17.83 11.95
CA TYR A 456 2.33 -17.74 11.23
C TYR A 456 2.34 -16.49 10.36
N PHE A 457 3.44 -15.76 10.42
CA PHE A 457 3.70 -14.62 9.56
C PHE A 457 5.05 -14.79 8.86
N GLU A 458 5.08 -14.55 7.56
CA GLU A 458 6.26 -14.69 6.72
C GLU A 458 6.40 -13.46 5.82
N MET A 459 7.61 -13.00 5.63
CA MET A 459 7.90 -11.93 4.68
C MET A 459 9.17 -12.21 3.87
N ASP A 460 9.25 -11.58 2.69
CA ASP A 460 10.50 -11.44 1.92
C ASP A 460 11.16 -10.10 2.31
N PRO A 461 12.13 -10.09 3.23
CA PRO A 461 12.72 -8.85 3.72
C PRO A 461 13.51 -8.10 2.65
N HIS A 462 13.97 -8.77 1.58
CA HIS A 462 14.69 -8.14 0.48
C HIS A 462 13.81 -7.21 -0.37
N LYS A 463 12.49 -7.38 -0.30
CA LYS A 463 11.53 -6.50 -0.99
C LYS A 463 11.06 -5.31 -0.14
N ALA A 464 11.29 -5.35 1.16
CA ALA A 464 10.98 -4.23 2.05
C ALA A 464 11.88 -3.01 1.78
N PHE A 465 13.13 -3.25 1.36
CA PHE A 465 14.14 -2.22 1.14
C PHE A 465 14.86 -2.44 -0.21
N ARG A 466 15.85 -1.61 -0.54
CA ARG A 466 16.66 -1.75 -1.76
C ARG A 466 17.80 -2.75 -1.58
N ALA A 467 18.45 -3.18 -2.67
CA ALA A 467 19.57 -4.12 -2.69
C ALA A 467 20.69 -3.83 -1.66
N GLY A 468 21.39 -4.85 -1.18
CA GLY A 468 22.47 -4.78 -0.19
C GLY A 468 21.97 -4.86 1.25
N GLN A 469 20.91 -5.64 1.49
CA GLN A 469 20.32 -5.84 2.81
C GLN A 469 20.82 -7.11 3.46
N SER A 470 20.90 -7.06 4.79
CA SER A 470 21.00 -8.21 5.66
C SER A 470 19.72 -8.39 6.47
N THR A 471 19.40 -9.62 6.77
CA THR A 471 18.31 -9.99 7.67
C THR A 471 18.86 -10.87 8.77
N GLU A 472 18.58 -10.53 10.00
CA GLU A 472 19.00 -11.25 11.19
C GLU A 472 17.76 -11.67 11.98
N MET A 473 17.71 -12.95 12.38
CA MET A 473 16.74 -13.48 13.34
C MET A 473 17.48 -13.78 14.65
N TYR A 474 17.01 -13.22 15.76
CA TYR A 474 17.64 -13.39 17.06
C TYR A 474 16.60 -13.46 18.19
N GLU A 475 17.05 -13.98 19.33
CA GLU A 475 16.26 -14.02 20.57
C GLU A 475 16.95 -13.18 21.62
N LYS A 476 16.20 -12.32 22.31
CA LYS A 476 16.69 -11.48 23.37
C LYS A 476 15.60 -11.15 24.37
N ASP A 477 15.86 -11.35 25.64
CA ASP A 477 14.99 -10.99 26.77
C ASP A 477 13.54 -11.56 26.63
N GLY A 478 13.43 -12.77 26.07
CA GLY A 478 12.15 -13.45 25.80
C GLY A 478 11.45 -13.03 24.51
N TRP A 479 12.04 -12.10 23.75
CA TRP A 479 11.60 -11.73 22.41
C TRP A 479 12.22 -12.60 21.34
N VAL A 480 11.42 -12.95 20.37
CA VAL A 480 11.85 -13.47 19.07
C VAL A 480 11.77 -12.30 18.09
N MET A 481 12.91 -11.93 17.49
CA MET A 481 13.01 -10.73 16.69
C MET A 481 13.63 -10.98 15.31
N MET A 482 13.05 -10.32 14.30
CA MET A 482 13.65 -10.13 12.98
C MET A 482 14.11 -8.69 12.86
N LYS A 483 15.34 -8.50 12.41
CA LYS A 483 15.90 -7.21 12.02
C LYS A 483 16.29 -7.26 10.56
N THR A 484 15.85 -6.29 9.76
CA THR A 484 16.30 -6.17 8.36
C THR A 484 16.62 -4.72 8.03
N GLY A 485 17.70 -4.51 7.26
CA GLY A 485 18.15 -3.20 6.84
C GLY A 485 19.41 -3.30 6.00
N ARG A 486 19.94 -2.16 5.58
CA ARG A 486 21.21 -2.14 4.82
C ARG A 486 22.38 -2.42 5.72
N GLU A 487 23.35 -3.20 5.26
CA GLU A 487 24.63 -3.39 5.97
C GLU A 487 25.39 -2.08 6.13
N ASN A 488 25.44 -1.28 5.08
CA ASN A 488 26.06 0.04 5.09
C ASN A 488 24.97 1.12 5.18
N GLN A 489 24.77 1.68 6.35
CA GLN A 489 23.87 2.79 6.62
C GLN A 489 24.44 4.10 6.06
N LYS A 490 24.15 4.39 4.80
CA LYS A 490 24.52 5.67 4.17
C LYS A 490 23.46 6.71 4.49
N LEU A 491 23.78 7.61 5.42
CA LEU A 491 22.96 8.77 5.72
C LEU A 491 22.97 9.77 4.56
N TRP A 492 21.94 10.59 4.47
CA TRP A 492 21.81 11.74 3.57
C TRP A 492 22.01 11.43 2.08
N VAL A 493 21.57 10.26 1.65
CA VAL A 493 21.57 9.92 0.21
C VAL A 493 20.46 10.68 -0.49
N ASP A 494 20.84 11.59 -1.37
CA ASP A 494 19.93 12.33 -2.24
C ASP A 494 19.14 11.40 -3.20
N LYS A 495 17.89 11.74 -3.51
CA LYS A 495 17.04 11.11 -4.53
C LYS A 495 16.43 9.74 -4.21
N LEU A 496 16.09 9.49 -2.94
CA LEU A 496 15.34 8.28 -2.60
C LEU A 496 13.83 8.55 -2.66
N LYS A 497 13.22 8.19 -3.78
CA LYS A 497 11.78 8.38 -4.00
C LYS A 497 10.88 7.32 -3.35
N ASP A 498 11.42 6.17 -2.93
CA ASP A 498 10.60 4.98 -2.76
C ASP A 498 10.77 4.17 -1.47
N ALA A 499 11.77 4.46 -0.63
CA ALA A 499 11.97 3.79 0.66
C ALA A 499 12.99 4.56 1.49
N PRO A 500 13.03 4.39 2.81
CA PRO A 500 14.11 4.95 3.63
C PRO A 500 15.48 4.47 3.13
N ALA A 501 16.44 5.39 3.04
CA ALA A 501 17.80 5.07 2.61
C ALA A 501 18.62 4.40 3.71
N TRP A 502 18.24 4.62 4.93
CA TRP A 502 18.88 4.16 6.17
C TRP A 502 17.81 3.70 7.15
N GLY A 503 18.24 3.09 8.23
CA GLY A 503 17.37 2.54 9.27
C GLY A 503 17.15 1.04 9.14
N TYR A 504 16.46 0.51 10.12
CA TYR A 504 16.16 -0.91 10.26
C TYR A 504 14.68 -1.14 10.53
N PHE A 505 14.10 -2.10 9.81
CA PHE A 505 12.78 -2.63 10.07
C PHE A 505 12.88 -3.81 11.04
N TYR A 506 11.97 -3.87 12.00
CA TYR A 506 11.90 -4.93 12.99
C TYR A 506 10.50 -5.52 13.04
N LEU A 507 10.47 -6.83 13.28
CA LEU A 507 9.26 -7.60 13.58
C LEU A 507 9.57 -8.49 14.77
N GLY A 508 8.75 -8.45 15.81
CA GLY A 508 9.01 -9.23 17.02
C GLY A 508 7.75 -9.72 17.69
N ALA A 509 7.87 -10.86 18.38
CA ALA A 509 6.84 -11.44 19.24
C ALA A 509 7.45 -11.93 20.54
N LYS A 510 6.64 -11.98 21.59
CA LYS A 510 6.94 -12.56 22.90
C LYS A 510 6.04 -13.76 23.12
N GLU A 511 6.18 -14.47 24.26
CA GLU A 511 5.25 -15.53 24.69
C GLU A 511 5.06 -16.68 23.67
N ASN A 512 5.81 -17.73 23.79
CA ASN A 512 5.70 -18.94 22.95
C ASN A 512 5.91 -18.72 21.44
N ALA A 513 6.52 -17.62 21.06
CA ALA A 513 6.87 -17.34 19.67
C ALA A 513 8.15 -18.10 19.29
N THR A 514 8.24 -18.45 18.01
CA THR A 514 9.40 -19.09 17.39
C THR A 514 9.70 -18.44 16.05
N CYS A 515 10.94 -18.49 15.58
CA CYS A 515 11.31 -17.89 14.31
C CYS A 515 12.26 -18.76 13.50
N ALA A 516 12.21 -18.57 12.19
CA ALA A 516 13.14 -19.19 11.26
C ALA A 516 13.46 -18.25 10.08
N GLN A 517 14.61 -18.50 9.45
CA GLN A 517 14.98 -17.91 8.18
C GLN A 517 15.38 -19.03 7.22
N GLY A 518 14.74 -19.07 6.05
CA GLY A 518 14.98 -20.17 5.13
C GLY A 518 14.10 -20.15 3.89
N ASP A 519 13.90 -21.34 3.33
CA ASP A 519 12.95 -21.57 2.25
C ASP A 519 11.51 -21.51 2.76
N ALA A 520 10.65 -20.77 2.08
CA ALA A 520 9.27 -20.57 2.51
C ALA A 520 8.45 -21.86 2.53
N ALA A 521 8.67 -22.76 1.55
CA ALA A 521 7.94 -24.01 1.49
C ALA A 521 8.34 -24.97 2.64
N GLU A 522 9.64 -25.03 2.96
CA GLU A 522 10.15 -25.82 4.10
C GLU A 522 9.59 -25.31 5.43
N MET A 523 9.63 -23.97 5.64
CA MET A 523 9.12 -23.35 6.88
C MET A 523 7.62 -23.58 7.06
N ARG A 524 6.83 -23.44 5.99
CA ARG A 524 5.38 -23.66 6.01
C ARG A 524 5.01 -25.12 6.24
N ALA A 525 5.73 -26.05 5.60
CA ALA A 525 5.53 -27.50 5.82
C ALA A 525 5.82 -27.90 7.27
N HIS A 526 6.91 -27.38 7.85
CA HIS A 526 7.24 -27.61 9.27
C HIS A 526 6.17 -27.01 10.17
N PHE A 527 5.77 -25.75 9.96
CA PHE A 527 4.73 -25.09 10.75
C PHE A 527 3.37 -25.82 10.66
N MET A 528 2.98 -26.29 9.48
CA MET A 528 1.75 -27.06 9.30
C MET A 528 1.75 -28.32 10.18
N LYS A 529 2.88 -29.00 10.26
CA LYS A 529 3.04 -30.24 11.03
C LYS A 529 3.12 -29.96 12.53
N GLU A 530 4.02 -29.09 12.97
CA GLU A 530 4.39 -28.89 14.37
C GLU A 530 3.67 -27.72 15.07
N GLY A 531 3.17 -26.73 14.30
CA GLY A 531 2.55 -25.50 14.82
C GLY A 531 3.55 -24.48 15.34
N ASP A 532 4.85 -24.68 15.13
CA ASP A 532 5.93 -23.76 15.51
C ASP A 532 7.08 -23.81 14.48
N LEU A 533 8.18 -23.10 14.74
CA LEU A 533 9.39 -23.07 13.91
C LEU A 533 10.63 -23.52 14.69
N LYS A 534 10.44 -24.23 15.81
CA LYS A 534 11.54 -24.84 16.54
C LYS A 534 12.30 -25.80 15.64
N GLU A 535 13.60 -25.97 15.89
CA GLU A 535 14.48 -26.87 15.12
C GLU A 535 14.70 -26.51 13.65
N MET A 536 14.03 -25.48 13.11
CA MET A 536 14.34 -25.01 11.77
C MET A 536 15.72 -24.33 11.72
N ARG A 537 16.53 -24.68 10.70
CA ARG A 537 17.86 -24.09 10.53
C ARG A 537 17.76 -22.61 10.14
N ARG A 538 18.50 -21.75 10.85
CA ARG A 538 18.72 -20.37 10.47
C ARG A 538 19.79 -20.32 9.36
N SER A 539 19.42 -20.06 8.12
CA SER A 539 20.34 -19.99 6.98
C SER A 539 20.45 -18.56 6.47
N ASN A 540 21.67 -18.03 6.43
CA ASN A 540 21.95 -16.70 5.88
C ASN A 540 21.81 -16.64 4.35
N GLU A 541 21.70 -17.77 3.66
CA GLU A 541 21.61 -17.85 2.20
C GLU A 541 20.17 -17.81 1.69
N LYS A 542 19.14 -17.84 2.58
CA LYS A 542 17.75 -17.99 2.17
C LYS A 542 16.91 -16.72 2.41
N ARG A 543 15.96 -16.53 1.52
CA ARG A 543 15.28 -15.29 1.19
C ARG A 543 14.18 -14.89 2.18
N TYR A 544 13.52 -15.85 2.84
CA TYR A 544 12.33 -15.57 3.64
C TYR A 544 12.62 -15.63 5.14
N ALA A 545 11.90 -14.81 5.91
CA ALA A 545 11.93 -14.83 7.37
C ALA A 545 10.51 -14.99 7.90
N ALA A 546 10.34 -15.80 8.94
CA ALA A 546 9.05 -16.12 9.52
C ALA A 546 9.06 -16.10 11.05
N ILE A 547 7.90 -15.72 11.62
CA ILE A 547 7.59 -15.84 13.05
C ILE A 547 6.30 -16.65 13.18
N ALA A 548 6.29 -17.62 14.11
CA ALA A 548 5.11 -18.40 14.46
C ALA A 548 4.85 -18.32 15.97
N GLN A 549 3.57 -18.34 16.36
CA GLN A 549 3.14 -18.28 17.77
C GLN A 549 1.93 -19.17 17.99
N LYS A 550 1.94 -19.97 19.08
CA LYS A 550 0.75 -20.69 19.54
C LYS A 550 -0.26 -19.71 20.16
N LEU A 551 -1.55 -19.90 19.86
CA LEU A 551 -2.60 -19.03 20.34
C LEU A 551 -3.35 -19.63 21.52
N GLU A 552 -3.68 -18.77 22.48
CA GLU A 552 -4.62 -19.08 23.56
C GLU A 552 -6.05 -18.86 23.05
N MET A 553 -6.83 -19.92 22.99
CA MET A 553 -8.22 -19.86 22.56
C MET A 553 -9.09 -19.09 23.55
N ASN A 554 -10.00 -18.26 23.02
CA ASN A 554 -10.97 -17.50 23.81
C ASN A 554 -10.32 -16.57 24.87
N SER A 555 -9.08 -16.16 24.64
CA SER A 555 -8.35 -15.21 25.51
C SER A 555 -9.11 -13.90 25.63
N GLU A 556 -9.11 -13.28 26.83
CA GLU A 556 -9.71 -11.95 27.05
C GLU A 556 -8.97 -10.84 26.30
N PHE A 557 -7.65 -10.97 26.17
CA PHE A 557 -6.81 -10.01 25.45
C PHE A 557 -6.14 -10.66 24.24
N PRO A 558 -6.03 -9.92 23.11
CA PRO A 558 -5.34 -10.44 21.93
C PRO A 558 -3.83 -10.59 22.18
N GLN A 559 -3.25 -11.67 21.65
CA GLN A 559 -1.81 -11.78 21.44
C GLN A 559 -1.40 -10.87 20.27
N HIS A 560 -0.12 -10.55 20.15
CA HIS A 560 0.31 -9.58 19.12
C HIS A 560 1.77 -9.75 18.68
N LEU A 561 2.04 -9.23 17.49
CA LEU A 561 3.36 -8.86 17.00
C LEU A 561 3.56 -7.34 17.18
N ILE A 562 4.78 -6.94 17.49
CA ILE A 562 5.24 -5.55 17.38
C ILE A 562 6.03 -5.41 16.08
N VAL A 563 5.65 -4.41 15.30
CA VAL A 563 6.36 -3.99 14.08
C VAL A 563 6.94 -2.62 14.32
N ALA A 564 8.25 -2.44 14.09
CA ALA A 564 8.92 -1.17 14.33
C ALA A 564 9.87 -0.78 13.20
N PHE A 565 10.18 0.51 13.12
CA PHE A 565 11.19 1.05 12.21
C PHE A 565 12.10 2.03 12.95
N ASP A 566 13.36 1.66 13.14
CA ASP A 566 14.38 2.58 13.65
C ASP A 566 14.99 3.37 12.49
N GLY A 567 14.59 4.63 12.35
CA GLY A 567 15.07 5.53 11.30
C GLY A 567 16.43 6.14 11.55
N LEU A 568 17.09 5.88 12.69
CA LEU A 568 18.37 6.45 13.14
C LEU A 568 18.40 7.98 13.18
N TYR A 569 18.08 8.62 12.05
CA TYR A 569 17.95 10.07 11.87
C TYR A 569 16.74 10.38 11.01
N THR A 570 16.11 11.53 11.25
CA THR A 570 14.94 12.00 10.49
C THR A 570 15.35 12.82 9.27
N MET A 571 16.16 13.85 9.46
CA MET A 571 16.60 14.75 8.39
C MET A 571 17.79 15.60 8.81
N ALA A 572 18.47 16.21 7.83
CA ALA A 572 19.47 17.24 8.04
C ALA A 572 18.79 18.63 8.02
N TYR A 573 18.79 19.33 9.15
CA TYR A 573 18.10 20.60 9.38
C TYR A 573 19.07 21.74 9.55
N PHE A 574 19.22 22.58 8.56
CA PHE A 574 20.13 23.75 8.54
C PHE A 574 21.53 23.51 9.10
N GLY A 575 22.07 22.31 8.88
CA GLY A 575 23.41 21.88 9.33
C GLY A 575 23.42 20.99 10.57
N GLU A 576 22.25 20.70 11.15
CA GLU A 576 22.09 19.75 12.25
C GLU A 576 21.52 18.42 11.74
N ASP A 577 21.99 17.31 12.28
CA ASP A 577 21.49 15.97 12.03
C ASP A 577 20.45 15.62 13.09
N LEU A 578 19.15 15.70 12.74
CA LEU A 578 18.06 15.47 13.69
C LEU A 578 17.79 13.99 13.91
N ARG A 579 17.72 13.60 15.19
CA ARG A 579 17.22 12.28 15.61
C ARG A 579 15.69 12.28 15.70
N PRO A 580 15.02 11.10 15.55
CA PRO A 580 13.61 10.99 15.83
C PRO A 580 13.32 11.30 17.32
N TYR A 581 12.19 11.94 17.60
CA TYR A 581 11.85 12.44 18.93
C TYR A 581 11.90 11.34 20.01
N TRP A 582 11.44 10.13 19.72
CA TRP A 582 11.46 9.00 20.65
C TRP A 582 12.88 8.66 21.14
N ASN A 583 13.91 8.98 20.34
CA ASN A 583 15.34 8.76 20.63
C ASN A 583 16.16 10.03 20.41
N LYS A 584 15.59 11.19 20.80
CA LYS A 584 16.21 12.50 20.61
C LYS A 584 17.59 12.63 21.27
N ASP A 585 17.74 11.97 22.42
CA ASP A 585 18.98 11.98 23.21
C ASP A 585 19.99 10.94 22.71
N GLY A 586 19.58 9.98 21.87
CA GLY A 586 20.44 8.98 21.22
C GLY A 586 20.86 7.81 22.12
N ASP A 587 20.25 7.65 23.28
CA ASP A 587 20.57 6.66 24.31
C ASP A 587 19.57 5.50 24.39
N ARG A 588 18.43 5.58 23.68
CA ARG A 588 17.42 4.51 23.63
C ARG A 588 17.76 3.44 22.59
N THR A 589 17.51 2.20 22.94
CA THR A 589 17.66 1.05 22.04
C THR A 589 16.30 0.55 21.53
N ILE A 590 16.32 -0.20 20.42
CA ILE A 590 15.10 -0.78 19.88
C ILE A 590 14.49 -1.85 20.81
N GLU A 591 15.34 -2.62 21.48
CA GLU A 591 14.89 -3.63 22.44
C GLU A 591 14.21 -2.98 23.66
N GLY A 592 14.78 -1.87 24.16
CA GLY A 592 14.14 -1.07 25.20
C GLY A 592 12.80 -0.50 24.73
N LEU A 593 12.70 -0.08 23.48
CA LEU A 593 11.46 0.38 22.88
C LEU A 593 10.39 -0.74 22.81
N TYR A 594 10.80 -1.99 22.49
CA TYR A 594 9.90 -3.14 22.52
C TYR A 594 9.37 -3.45 23.91
N GLU A 595 10.25 -3.41 24.94
CA GLU A 595 9.82 -3.60 26.34
C GLU A 595 8.87 -2.51 26.81
N ASP A 596 9.16 -1.25 26.48
CA ASP A 596 8.25 -0.13 26.79
C ASP A 596 6.90 -0.26 26.07
N ALA A 597 6.91 -0.67 24.78
CA ALA A 597 5.71 -0.86 24.00
C ALA A 597 4.85 -2.02 24.54
N GLU A 598 5.46 -3.12 24.93
CA GLU A 598 4.80 -4.27 25.57
C GLU A 598 4.14 -3.88 26.91
N LYS A 599 4.91 -3.20 27.75
CA LYS A 599 4.45 -2.79 29.09
C LYS A 599 3.17 -1.96 29.03
N VAL A 600 3.04 -1.09 28.03
CA VAL A 600 1.88 -0.20 27.87
C VAL A 600 0.84 -0.71 26.87
N TYR A 601 1.02 -1.90 26.29
CA TYR A 601 0.18 -2.42 25.21
C TYR A 601 -1.32 -2.36 25.52
N LYS A 602 -1.75 -2.92 26.66
CA LYS A 602 -3.17 -2.98 27.06
C LYS A 602 -3.77 -1.57 27.22
N GLU A 603 -3.04 -0.66 27.85
CA GLU A 603 -3.47 0.73 28.00
C GLU A 603 -3.56 1.44 26.65
N THR A 604 -2.55 1.26 25.80
CA THR A 604 -2.52 1.82 24.45
C THR A 604 -3.71 1.34 23.62
N MET A 605 -4.03 0.04 23.63
CA MET A 605 -5.20 -0.50 22.94
C MET A 605 -6.50 0.11 23.46
N ALA A 606 -6.67 0.19 24.79
CA ALA A 606 -7.86 0.81 25.39
C ALA A 606 -8.03 2.29 24.96
N ARG A 607 -6.93 3.05 24.94
CA ARG A 607 -6.93 4.46 24.48
C ARG A 607 -7.26 4.56 22.99
N CYS A 608 -6.72 3.68 22.14
CA CYS A 608 -7.04 3.64 20.71
C CYS A 608 -8.52 3.39 20.46
N TYR A 609 -9.12 2.37 21.08
CA TYR A 609 -10.55 2.09 20.97
C TYR A 609 -11.43 3.25 21.47
N ALA A 610 -11.05 3.86 22.59
CA ALA A 610 -11.77 5.01 23.13
C ALA A 610 -11.71 6.22 22.19
N PHE A 611 -10.54 6.50 21.63
CA PHE A 611 -10.33 7.58 20.66
C PHE A 611 -11.12 7.36 19.37
N ASP A 612 -11.06 6.15 18.80
CA ASP A 612 -11.75 5.78 17.58
C ASP A 612 -13.28 5.97 17.72
N ARG A 613 -13.84 5.49 18.85
CA ARG A 613 -15.26 5.69 19.18
C ARG A 613 -15.62 7.16 19.33
N GLN A 614 -14.82 7.93 20.08
CA GLN A 614 -15.07 9.35 20.32
C GLN A 614 -15.01 10.16 19.04
N LEU A 615 -14.06 9.88 18.14
CA LEU A 615 -13.96 10.53 16.84
C LEU A 615 -15.22 10.28 16.01
N MET A 616 -15.64 9.00 15.90
CA MET A 616 -16.85 8.63 15.16
C MET A 616 -18.10 9.31 15.72
N GLU A 617 -18.29 9.32 17.05
CA GLU A 617 -19.43 9.98 17.70
C GLU A 617 -19.44 11.50 17.46
N ASN A 618 -18.28 12.16 17.63
CA ASN A 618 -18.16 13.60 17.46
C ASN A 618 -18.39 14.01 15.99
N ALA A 619 -17.77 13.31 15.04
CA ALA A 619 -17.94 13.59 13.63
C ALA A 619 -19.37 13.30 13.15
N CYS A 620 -19.99 12.21 13.63
CA CYS A 620 -21.38 11.90 13.35
C CYS A 620 -22.33 12.99 13.88
N ARG A 621 -22.05 13.51 15.06
CA ARG A 621 -22.87 14.58 15.66
C ARG A 621 -22.86 15.86 14.83
N VAL A 622 -21.70 16.29 14.30
CA VAL A 622 -21.57 17.55 13.56
C VAL A 622 -21.86 17.43 12.07
N GLY A 623 -21.52 16.29 11.42
CA GLY A 623 -21.59 16.14 9.96
C GLY A 623 -22.39 14.92 9.44
N GLY A 624 -22.82 14.01 10.31
CA GLY A 624 -23.54 12.80 9.95
C GLY A 624 -22.62 11.60 9.74
N LYS A 625 -23.22 10.43 9.45
CA LYS A 625 -22.54 9.14 9.35
C LYS A 625 -21.45 9.15 8.27
N GLU A 626 -21.80 9.56 7.06
CA GLU A 626 -20.87 9.56 5.92
C GLU A 626 -19.62 10.42 6.18
N TYR A 627 -19.81 11.56 6.85
CA TYR A 627 -18.71 12.43 7.26
C TYR A 627 -17.84 11.78 8.34
N ALA A 628 -18.45 11.13 9.33
CA ALA A 628 -17.71 10.42 10.39
C ALA A 628 -16.82 9.30 9.82
N GLU A 629 -17.36 8.50 8.91
CA GLU A 629 -16.66 7.42 8.24
C GLU A 629 -15.48 7.92 7.38
N LEU A 630 -15.66 9.06 6.69
CA LEU A 630 -14.57 9.73 5.96
C LEU A 630 -13.47 10.22 6.92
N CYS A 631 -13.82 10.86 8.05
CA CYS A 631 -12.85 11.35 9.03
C CYS A 631 -12.04 10.21 9.66
N ALA A 632 -12.70 9.11 10.07
CA ALA A 632 -12.03 7.94 10.61
C ALA A 632 -11.04 7.33 9.61
N SER A 633 -11.45 7.21 8.36
CA SER A 633 -10.60 6.67 7.27
C SER A 633 -9.42 7.58 6.91
N ALA A 634 -9.58 8.90 7.04
CA ALA A 634 -8.58 9.92 6.69
C ALA A 634 -7.47 10.08 7.74
N TYR A 635 -7.77 9.80 9.00
CA TYR A 635 -6.93 10.16 10.16
C TYR A 635 -5.51 9.60 10.06
N ARG A 636 -5.37 8.26 9.94
CA ARG A 636 -4.04 7.62 9.87
C ARG A 636 -3.22 8.07 8.67
N GLN A 637 -3.89 8.30 7.52
CA GLN A 637 -3.20 8.81 6.33
C GLN A 637 -2.60 10.18 6.58
N ALA A 638 -3.34 11.08 7.25
CA ALA A 638 -2.85 12.40 7.58
C ALA A 638 -1.66 12.34 8.56
N VAL A 639 -1.85 11.71 9.73
CA VAL A 639 -0.86 11.70 10.81
C VAL A 639 0.42 10.96 10.42
N SER A 640 0.31 9.80 9.76
CA SER A 640 1.47 8.98 9.35
C SER A 640 2.39 9.64 8.33
N SER A 641 2.00 10.79 7.80
CA SER A 641 2.79 11.54 6.81
C SER A 641 3.85 12.43 7.44
N PHE A 642 3.89 12.52 8.77
CA PHE A 642 4.79 13.41 9.51
C PHE A 642 5.81 12.64 10.35
N GLN A 643 6.94 13.29 10.63
CA GLN A 643 7.99 12.86 11.56
C GLN A 643 8.25 13.95 12.58
N MET A 644 8.50 13.55 13.83
CA MET A 644 8.76 14.44 14.95
C MET A 644 10.23 14.40 15.35
N SER A 645 10.81 15.58 15.62
CA SER A 645 12.19 15.77 16.10
C SER A 645 12.27 16.98 17.03
N LYS A 646 13.40 17.14 17.66
CA LYS A 646 13.82 18.40 18.32
C LYS A 646 15.14 18.86 17.74
N ASP A 647 15.32 20.17 17.66
CA ASP A 647 16.60 20.76 17.30
C ASP A 647 17.50 20.97 18.55
N SER A 648 18.70 21.52 18.35
CA SER A 648 19.66 21.80 19.42
C SER A 648 19.19 22.86 20.42
N SER A 649 18.14 23.61 20.11
CA SER A 649 17.48 24.57 21.00
C SER A 649 16.34 23.96 21.83
N ASP A 650 16.12 22.63 21.70
CA ASP A 650 14.99 21.89 22.30
C ASP A 650 13.62 22.27 21.70
N GLU A 651 13.63 22.92 20.51
CA GLU A 651 12.41 23.30 19.82
C GLU A 651 11.79 22.09 19.12
N LEU A 652 10.47 21.92 19.28
CA LEU A 652 9.73 20.83 18.64
C LEU A 652 9.55 21.12 17.14
N LEU A 653 9.86 20.13 16.33
CA LEU A 653 9.77 20.16 14.87
C LEU A 653 8.93 19.00 14.36
N TYR A 654 8.03 19.26 13.40
CA TYR A 654 7.12 18.26 12.84
C TYR A 654 7.03 18.39 11.31
N PHE A 655 7.61 17.44 10.57
CA PHE A 655 7.82 17.55 9.14
C PHE A 655 7.16 16.44 8.35
N THR A 656 6.68 16.77 7.15
CA THR A 656 6.41 15.76 6.10
C THR A 656 7.66 15.49 5.28
N THR A 657 7.67 14.39 4.50
CA THR A 657 8.70 14.14 3.48
C THR A 657 8.62 15.08 2.28
N LEU A 658 7.55 15.87 2.17
CA LEU A 658 7.42 16.99 1.23
C LEU A 658 7.98 18.29 1.84
N VAL A 659 9.00 18.20 2.57
CA VAL A 659 9.74 19.14 3.43
C VAL A 659 9.23 20.59 3.37
N GLY A 660 8.39 20.93 4.37
CA GLY A 660 7.92 22.29 4.53
C GLY A 660 7.08 22.83 3.36
N SER A 661 6.27 22.01 2.69
CA SER A 661 5.31 22.50 1.69
C SER A 661 4.15 23.15 2.42
N LEU A 662 4.15 24.49 2.48
CA LEU A 662 3.26 25.26 3.35
C LEU A 662 1.77 25.15 2.95
N ASP A 663 1.49 24.93 1.67
CA ASP A 663 0.16 24.63 1.15
C ASP A 663 -0.41 23.32 1.71
N ILE A 664 0.45 22.31 1.92
CA ILE A 664 0.08 21.02 2.52
C ILE A 664 -0.22 21.20 4.01
N TYR A 665 0.58 21.99 4.73
CA TYR A 665 0.37 22.25 6.15
C TYR A 665 -0.94 23.01 6.37
N TYR A 666 -1.25 23.98 5.50
CA TYR A 666 -2.51 24.70 5.52
C TYR A 666 -3.73 23.78 5.35
N ALA A 667 -3.68 22.88 4.36
CA ALA A 667 -4.75 21.90 4.17
C ALA A 667 -4.89 20.94 5.34
N ALA A 668 -3.77 20.48 5.94
CA ALA A 668 -3.79 19.54 7.05
C ALA A 668 -4.12 20.17 8.41
N SER A 669 -4.01 21.51 8.56
CA SER A 669 -4.10 22.22 9.82
C SER A 669 -5.38 21.96 10.64
N PRO A 670 -6.58 21.73 10.06
CA PRO A 670 -7.79 21.50 10.87
C PRO A 670 -7.68 20.29 11.80
N LEU A 671 -7.03 19.22 11.36
CA LEU A 671 -6.82 18.04 12.21
C LEU A 671 -6.02 18.38 13.48
N PHE A 672 -4.90 19.10 13.30
CA PHE A 672 -4.02 19.45 14.42
C PHE A 672 -4.62 20.53 15.31
N LEU A 673 -5.35 21.46 14.74
CA LEU A 673 -6.12 22.45 15.51
C LEU A 673 -7.20 21.80 16.39
N CYS A 674 -7.81 20.70 15.93
CA CYS A 674 -8.80 19.97 16.73
C CYS A 674 -8.20 19.22 17.90
N TYR A 675 -6.99 18.65 17.77
CA TYR A 675 -6.48 17.69 18.73
C TYR A 675 -5.19 18.12 19.45
N ASN A 676 -4.28 18.83 18.78
CA ASN A 676 -3.04 19.34 19.36
C ASN A 676 -2.44 20.49 18.55
N PRO A 677 -2.77 21.76 18.87
CA PRO A 677 -2.21 22.94 18.20
C PRO A 677 -0.68 23.05 18.29
N ASP A 678 -0.02 22.49 19.31
CA ASP A 678 1.44 22.54 19.44
C ASP A 678 2.14 21.79 18.29
N LEU A 679 1.51 20.78 17.71
CA LEU A 679 2.03 20.12 16.49
C LEU A 679 1.97 21.04 15.28
N LEU A 680 0.96 21.89 15.19
CA LEU A 680 0.91 22.90 14.11
C LEU A 680 1.98 23.98 14.33
N LYS A 681 2.24 24.43 15.57
CA LYS A 681 3.38 25.31 15.88
C LYS A 681 4.71 24.66 15.44
N ALA A 682 4.90 23.38 15.79
CA ALA A 682 6.06 22.62 15.39
C ALA A 682 6.26 22.49 13.86
N MET A 683 5.19 22.54 13.07
CA MET A 683 5.25 22.62 11.60
C MET A 683 5.68 24.01 11.12
N LEU A 684 5.27 25.08 11.83
CA LEU A 684 5.50 26.47 11.40
C LEU A 684 6.84 27.04 11.92
N ASN A 685 7.37 26.54 13.04
CA ASN A 685 8.64 26.97 13.61
C ASN A 685 9.79 27.04 12.60
N PRO A 686 10.00 26.04 11.70
CA PRO A 686 11.06 26.12 10.69
C PRO A 686 10.91 27.26 9.68
N PHE A 687 9.67 27.69 9.38
CA PHE A 687 9.42 28.83 8.49
C PHE A 687 9.74 30.15 9.17
N PHE A 688 9.41 30.28 10.46
CA PHE A 688 9.81 31.45 11.25
C PHE A 688 11.35 31.49 11.40
N TYR A 689 11.98 30.37 11.78
CA TYR A 689 13.44 30.29 11.82
C TYR A 689 14.08 30.71 10.49
N TYR A 690 13.60 30.20 9.36
CA TYR A 690 14.17 30.55 8.05
C TYR A 690 13.98 32.04 7.71
N SER A 691 12.82 32.60 8.06
CA SER A 691 12.51 34.02 7.80
C SER A 691 13.23 34.98 8.75
N GLU A 692 13.47 34.60 10.02
CA GLU A 692 14.01 35.45 11.08
C GLU A 692 15.53 35.36 11.23
N SER A 693 16.15 34.28 10.76
CA SER A 693 17.61 34.07 10.80
C SER A 693 18.40 34.83 9.72
N GLY A 694 17.72 35.63 8.88
CA GLY A 694 18.36 36.33 7.77
C GLY A 694 18.68 35.46 6.54
N LYS A 695 18.32 34.18 6.58
CA LYS A 695 18.48 33.25 5.42
C LYS A 695 17.44 33.51 4.34
N TRP A 696 16.29 34.11 4.70
CA TRP A 696 15.21 34.51 3.79
C TRP A 696 14.86 35.98 3.99
N ASN A 697 15.05 36.81 2.96
CA ASN A 697 14.90 38.25 3.06
C ASN A 697 13.69 38.82 2.28
N LYS A 698 12.86 37.97 1.67
CA LYS A 698 11.64 38.41 0.96
C LYS A 698 10.54 38.80 1.96
N PRO A 699 9.58 39.69 1.55
CA PRO A 699 8.51 40.16 2.44
C PRO A 699 7.33 39.19 2.60
N PHE A 700 7.52 37.91 2.30
CA PHE A 700 6.56 36.82 2.37
C PHE A 700 7.26 35.49 2.73
N PRO A 701 6.53 34.47 3.20
CA PRO A 701 7.12 33.17 3.55
C PRO A 701 7.66 32.40 2.33
N ALA A 702 8.63 31.52 2.55
CA ALA A 702 9.13 30.61 1.53
C ALA A 702 8.06 29.58 1.11
N HIS A 703 8.18 29.03 -0.11
CA HIS A 703 7.28 28.01 -0.64
C HIS A 703 7.48 26.66 0.06
N ASP A 704 8.73 26.31 0.32
CA ASP A 704 9.17 25.09 1.00
C ASP A 704 10.51 25.35 1.71
N LEU A 705 10.98 24.34 2.43
CA LEU A 705 12.23 24.44 3.17
C LEU A 705 13.31 23.49 2.67
N GLY A 706 13.09 22.84 1.51
CA GLY A 706 14.05 21.91 0.90
C GLY A 706 13.44 20.68 0.28
N GLY A 707 14.29 19.71 0.00
CA GLY A 707 13.92 18.38 -0.49
C GLY A 707 14.41 17.30 0.46
N TYR A 708 13.50 16.40 0.90
CA TYR A 708 13.86 15.31 1.81
C TYR A 708 15.11 14.56 1.33
N PRO A 709 16.11 14.30 2.19
CA PRO A 709 16.12 14.52 3.64
C PRO A 709 16.69 15.88 4.10
N PHE A 710 16.88 16.85 3.22
CA PHE A 710 17.53 18.12 3.52
C PHE A 710 16.51 19.24 3.74
N VAL A 711 16.60 19.89 4.92
CA VAL A 711 15.88 21.12 5.28
C VAL A 711 16.93 22.23 5.33
N ASN A 712 17.16 22.92 4.22
CA ASN A 712 18.23 23.91 4.09
C ASN A 712 17.81 25.19 3.35
N GLY A 713 16.51 25.39 3.14
CA GLY A 713 15.90 26.51 2.46
C GLY A 713 15.16 26.12 1.19
N GLN A 714 14.43 27.08 0.60
CA GLN A 714 13.55 26.84 -0.54
C GLN A 714 14.27 26.18 -1.72
N ALA A 715 13.75 25.01 -2.13
CA ALA A 715 14.31 24.23 -3.24
C ALA A 715 13.42 24.28 -4.50
N LYS A 716 12.10 24.47 -4.35
CA LYS A 716 11.20 24.60 -5.51
C LYS A 716 11.35 25.96 -6.16
N GLY A 717 11.40 25.98 -7.48
CA GLY A 717 11.35 27.23 -8.25
C GLY A 717 9.94 27.82 -8.22
N GLY A 718 9.85 29.12 -7.96
CA GLY A 718 8.61 29.89 -7.93
C GLY A 718 8.10 30.18 -6.51
N ASP A 719 7.93 31.46 -6.26
CA ASP A 719 7.34 31.96 -5.02
C ASP A 719 5.81 31.91 -5.11
N LEU A 720 5.13 31.74 -3.98
CA LEU A 720 3.69 31.85 -3.81
C LEU A 720 3.38 32.94 -2.74
N PRO A 721 3.65 34.19 -3.02
CA PRO A 721 3.71 35.22 -1.99
C PRO A 721 2.37 35.47 -1.26
N VAL A 722 1.26 35.67 -2.00
CA VAL A 722 -0.07 35.87 -1.40
C VAL A 722 -0.59 34.58 -0.77
N GLU A 723 -0.39 33.45 -1.45
CA GLU A 723 -0.79 32.14 -0.96
C GLU A 723 -0.21 31.86 0.42
N HIS A 724 1.11 31.96 0.57
CA HIS A 724 1.78 31.55 1.80
C HIS A 724 1.73 32.60 2.90
N ALA A 725 1.69 33.89 2.58
CA ALA A 725 1.44 34.93 3.57
C ALA A 725 0.03 34.78 4.17
N GLY A 726 -0.97 34.48 3.33
CA GLY A 726 -2.32 34.18 3.77
C GLY A 726 -2.38 32.93 4.64
N ASN A 727 -1.75 31.83 4.18
CA ASN A 727 -1.71 30.55 4.91
C ASN A 727 -1.14 30.75 6.33
N MET A 728 0.01 31.43 6.47
CA MET A 728 0.66 31.63 7.76
C MET A 728 -0.19 32.46 8.71
N LEU A 729 -0.72 33.61 8.25
CA LEU A 729 -1.53 34.49 9.10
C LEU A 729 -2.83 33.81 9.55
N ILE A 730 -3.49 33.07 8.66
CA ILE A 730 -4.73 32.35 8.98
C ILE A 730 -4.43 31.23 9.99
N MET A 731 -3.41 30.40 9.78
CA MET A 731 -3.07 29.32 10.69
C MET A 731 -2.68 29.82 12.08
N VAL A 732 -1.86 30.89 12.17
CA VAL A 732 -1.47 31.48 13.46
C VAL A 732 -2.70 32.06 14.18
N ALA A 733 -3.61 32.72 13.47
CA ALA A 733 -4.85 33.22 14.06
C ALA A 733 -5.79 32.08 14.53
N ALA A 734 -5.87 31.00 13.75
CA ALA A 734 -6.67 29.85 14.12
C ALA A 734 -6.12 29.15 15.38
N MET A 735 -4.81 29.02 15.51
CA MET A 735 -4.17 28.53 16.74
C MET A 735 -4.48 29.44 17.91
N ALA A 736 -4.26 30.75 17.76
CA ALA A 736 -4.53 31.72 18.83
C ALA A 736 -6.01 31.67 19.29
N LYS A 737 -6.95 31.52 18.36
CA LYS A 737 -8.38 31.39 18.67
C LYS A 737 -8.70 30.08 19.40
N ALA A 738 -8.14 28.94 18.91
CA ALA A 738 -8.35 27.63 19.50
C ALA A 738 -7.80 27.57 20.94
N GLU A 739 -6.62 28.12 21.17
CA GLU A 739 -5.97 28.16 22.49
C GLU A 739 -6.45 29.31 23.37
N LYS A 740 -7.16 30.30 22.80
CA LYS A 740 -7.51 31.57 23.44
C LYS A 740 -6.28 32.35 23.93
N ASP A 741 -5.15 32.14 23.28
CA ASP A 741 -3.86 32.73 23.60
C ASP A 741 -3.10 33.10 22.31
N ALA A 742 -2.66 34.34 22.19
CA ALA A 742 -1.88 34.83 21.06
C ALA A 742 -0.37 34.96 21.39
N SER A 743 0.12 34.31 22.45
CA SER A 743 1.54 34.39 22.87
C SER A 743 2.49 33.91 21.76
N TYR A 744 2.14 32.89 21.00
CA TYR A 744 2.92 32.43 19.85
C TYR A 744 3.04 33.53 18.77
N ALA A 745 1.95 34.20 18.43
CA ALA A 745 1.97 35.32 17.51
C ALA A 745 2.81 36.51 18.01
N LYS A 746 2.83 36.73 19.34
CA LYS A 746 3.65 37.77 19.97
C LYS A 746 5.14 37.57 19.74
N VAL A 747 5.63 36.33 19.78
CA VAL A 747 7.05 36.00 19.54
C VAL A 747 7.44 36.36 18.10
N HIS A 748 6.60 36.10 17.13
CA HIS A 748 6.86 36.32 15.70
C HIS A 748 6.23 37.60 15.13
N TRP A 749 5.89 38.56 16.01
CA TRP A 749 5.06 39.72 15.62
C TRP A 749 5.63 40.53 14.46
N GLU A 750 6.93 40.82 14.45
CA GLU A 750 7.59 41.58 13.39
C GLU A 750 7.49 40.88 12.02
N THR A 751 7.68 39.59 11.99
CA THR A 751 7.58 38.75 10.79
C THR A 751 6.13 38.71 10.29
N LEU A 752 5.15 38.51 11.18
CA LEU A 752 3.73 38.54 10.83
C LEU A 752 3.30 39.91 10.32
N SER A 753 3.81 40.99 10.92
CA SER A 753 3.54 42.39 10.47
C SER A 753 4.07 42.63 9.07
N LYS A 754 5.26 42.15 8.75
CA LYS A 754 5.87 42.24 7.41
C LYS A 754 5.01 41.52 6.36
N TRP A 755 4.52 40.32 6.67
CA TRP A 755 3.68 39.52 5.78
C TRP A 755 2.28 40.16 5.59
N ALA A 756 1.68 40.67 6.67
CA ALA A 756 0.41 41.42 6.59
C ALA A 756 0.54 42.70 5.76
N GLY A 757 1.65 43.45 5.92
CA GLY A 757 1.96 44.62 5.09
C GLY A 757 2.05 44.27 3.61
N TYR A 758 2.74 43.16 3.26
CA TYR A 758 2.79 42.66 1.89
C TYR A 758 1.40 42.36 1.31
N LEU A 759 0.52 41.72 2.08
CA LEU A 759 -0.85 41.41 1.64
C LEU A 759 -1.71 42.65 1.43
N VAL A 760 -1.54 43.71 2.23
CA VAL A 760 -2.27 44.99 2.03
C VAL A 760 -1.94 45.61 0.66
N GLU A 761 -0.71 45.44 0.19
CA GLU A 761 -0.28 45.98 -1.11
C GLU A 761 -0.63 45.07 -2.29
N ASN A 762 -0.69 43.74 -2.09
CA ASN A 762 -0.73 42.74 -3.18
C ASN A 762 -1.89 41.76 -3.08
N GLY A 763 -2.74 41.83 -2.04
CA GLY A 763 -3.71 40.79 -1.74
C GLY A 763 -5.03 40.87 -2.52
N VAL A 764 -5.46 42.05 -3.01
CA VAL A 764 -6.71 42.17 -3.82
C VAL A 764 -6.46 41.66 -5.22
N ASP A 765 -5.57 42.31 -5.94
CA ASP A 765 -5.18 41.85 -7.26
C ASP A 765 -3.87 41.11 -7.18
N THR A 766 -3.98 39.76 -7.17
CA THR A 766 -2.84 38.88 -7.05
C THR A 766 -1.95 38.79 -8.28
N GLY A 767 -2.36 39.46 -9.37
CA GLY A 767 -1.63 39.42 -10.64
C GLY A 767 -1.39 38.00 -11.14
N LYS A 768 -0.24 37.75 -11.76
CA LYS A 768 0.16 36.44 -12.27
C LYS A 768 0.98 35.71 -11.21
N GLN A 769 0.32 35.06 -10.29
CA GLN A 769 0.97 34.18 -9.27
C GLN A 769 0.62 32.71 -9.47
N ILE A 770 1.49 31.83 -8.96
CA ILE A 770 1.18 30.42 -8.77
C ILE A 770 0.42 30.27 -7.46
N ASP A 771 -0.58 29.42 -7.40
CA ASP A 771 -1.35 29.06 -6.21
C ASP A 771 -1.42 27.53 -6.04
N THR A 772 -2.01 27.09 -4.96
CA THR A 772 -2.16 25.65 -4.65
C THR A 772 -3.00 24.91 -5.71
N ASP A 773 -3.86 25.61 -6.45
CA ASP A 773 -4.77 25.06 -7.47
C ASP A 773 -4.20 25.13 -8.90
N SER A 774 -2.98 25.65 -9.07
CA SER A 774 -2.32 25.80 -10.37
C SER A 774 -2.11 24.48 -11.13
N PHE A 775 -2.30 23.34 -10.48
CA PHE A 775 -2.38 22.03 -11.13
C PHE A 775 -3.56 21.92 -12.11
N ALA A 776 -4.68 22.59 -11.82
CA ALA A 776 -5.90 22.62 -12.66
C ALA A 776 -5.89 23.77 -13.70
N GLY A 777 -4.90 24.64 -13.67
CA GLY A 777 -4.70 25.79 -14.54
C GLY A 777 -4.09 26.97 -13.76
N ARG A 778 -3.36 27.82 -14.46
CA ARG A 778 -2.77 29.04 -13.87
C ARG A 778 -3.57 30.23 -14.32
N TYR A 779 -4.27 30.88 -13.40
CA TYR A 779 -5.14 32.00 -13.67
C TYR A 779 -4.61 33.24 -12.97
N SER A 780 -4.29 34.28 -13.75
CA SER A 780 -3.99 35.60 -13.18
C SER A 780 -5.26 36.17 -12.53
N HIS A 781 -5.09 37.07 -11.55
CA HIS A 781 -6.22 37.75 -10.90
C HIS A 781 -7.21 36.77 -10.23
N ASN A 782 -6.72 35.68 -9.66
CA ASN A 782 -7.51 34.59 -9.07
C ASN A 782 -8.34 35.08 -7.87
N ALA A 783 -9.67 34.95 -7.97
CA ALA A 783 -10.59 35.46 -6.95
C ALA A 783 -10.50 34.72 -5.61
N ASN A 784 -10.25 33.41 -5.63
CA ASN A 784 -10.09 32.63 -4.40
C ASN A 784 -8.75 32.90 -3.69
N LEU A 785 -7.66 33.11 -4.45
CA LEU A 785 -6.38 33.54 -3.90
C LEU A 785 -6.47 34.95 -3.30
N SER A 786 -7.18 35.84 -3.96
CA SER A 786 -7.46 37.19 -3.43
C SER A 786 -8.24 37.13 -2.10
N ALA A 787 -9.29 36.30 -2.02
CA ALA A 787 -10.03 36.07 -0.77
C ALA A 787 -9.11 35.57 0.35
N LYS A 788 -8.16 34.64 0.07
CA LYS A 788 -7.14 34.19 1.03
C LYS A 788 -6.27 35.35 1.54
N GLY A 789 -5.80 36.22 0.64
CA GLY A 789 -5.00 37.38 1.01
C GLY A 789 -5.75 38.34 1.95
N ILE A 790 -7.01 38.61 1.65
CA ILE A 790 -7.91 39.48 2.47
C ILE A 790 -8.15 38.85 3.85
N LEU A 791 -8.43 37.54 3.90
CA LEU A 791 -8.61 36.79 5.15
C LEU A 791 -7.33 36.72 5.99
N GLY A 792 -6.16 36.67 5.34
CA GLY A 792 -4.87 36.77 6.03
C GLY A 792 -4.69 38.10 6.74
N ILE A 793 -5.07 39.22 6.09
CA ILE A 793 -5.04 40.56 6.71
C ILE A 793 -6.02 40.65 7.90
N ALA A 794 -7.24 40.16 7.74
CA ALA A 794 -8.24 40.14 8.82
C ALA A 794 -7.79 39.23 9.99
N SER A 795 -7.12 38.11 9.69
CA SER A 795 -6.51 37.23 10.69
C SER A 795 -5.41 37.95 11.49
N TYR A 796 -4.57 38.75 10.83
CA TYR A 796 -3.59 39.58 11.52
C TYR A 796 -4.27 40.66 12.42
N ALA A 797 -5.37 41.27 11.96
CA ALA A 797 -6.14 42.18 12.78
C ALA A 797 -6.73 41.50 14.04
N LEU A 798 -7.20 40.27 13.93
CA LEU A 798 -7.65 39.45 15.06
C LEU A 798 -6.50 39.22 16.05
N LEU A 799 -5.31 38.81 15.58
CA LEU A 799 -4.13 38.65 16.43
C LEU A 799 -3.73 39.94 17.12
N ALA A 800 -3.74 41.08 16.42
CA ALA A 800 -3.48 42.42 17.00
C ALA A 800 -4.45 42.72 18.12
N LYS A 801 -5.74 42.48 17.91
CA LYS A 801 -6.80 42.65 18.93
C LYS A 801 -6.53 41.79 20.14
N MET A 802 -6.20 40.51 19.97
CA MET A 802 -5.90 39.60 21.08
C MET A 802 -4.66 40.03 21.87
N LEU A 803 -3.67 40.64 21.21
CA LEU A 803 -2.46 41.17 21.86
C LEU A 803 -2.63 42.59 22.43
N GLY A 804 -3.83 43.20 22.34
CA GLY A 804 -4.11 44.55 22.82
C GLY A 804 -3.50 45.65 21.95
N LYS A 805 -3.11 45.36 20.72
CA LYS A 805 -2.58 46.33 19.72
C LYS A 805 -3.74 46.94 18.92
N GLN A 806 -4.50 47.80 19.59
CA GLN A 806 -5.79 48.28 19.10
C GLN A 806 -5.65 49.06 17.78
N GLU A 807 -4.63 49.90 17.60
CA GLU A 807 -4.41 50.68 16.39
C GLU A 807 -4.18 49.80 15.19
N ASP A 808 -3.33 48.77 15.31
CA ASP A 808 -3.09 47.78 14.28
C ASP A 808 -4.38 47.00 13.97
N ALA A 809 -5.11 46.54 15.02
CA ALA A 809 -6.36 45.82 14.86
C ALA A 809 -7.38 46.59 14.01
N GLU A 810 -7.63 47.85 14.34
CA GLU A 810 -8.56 48.70 13.61
C GLU A 810 -8.09 48.99 12.18
N LYS A 811 -6.81 49.34 12.01
CA LYS A 811 -6.20 49.66 10.70
C LYS A 811 -6.31 48.49 9.74
N TYR A 812 -5.89 47.30 10.15
CA TYR A 812 -5.85 46.12 9.27
C TYR A 812 -7.26 45.54 9.04
N LEU A 813 -8.15 45.55 10.03
CA LEU A 813 -9.54 45.18 9.82
C LEU A 813 -10.27 46.11 8.83
N ALA A 814 -10.05 47.42 8.94
CA ALA A 814 -10.60 48.37 7.99
C ALA A 814 -10.02 48.16 6.58
N ALA A 815 -8.74 47.84 6.46
CA ALA A 815 -8.12 47.48 5.18
C ALA A 815 -8.76 46.23 4.58
N ALA A 816 -8.91 45.13 5.35
CA ALA A 816 -9.54 43.91 4.88
C ALA A 816 -10.98 44.09 4.40
N LYS A 817 -11.78 44.88 5.14
CA LYS A 817 -13.17 45.23 4.73
C LYS A 817 -13.23 45.98 3.43
N ARG A 818 -12.41 47.03 3.24
CA ARG A 818 -12.35 47.76 1.96
C ARG A 818 -11.93 46.84 0.81
N MET A 819 -10.95 45.96 1.06
CA MET A 819 -10.48 45.02 0.05
C MET A 819 -11.56 43.98 -0.30
N ALA A 820 -12.36 43.53 0.65
CA ALA A 820 -13.49 42.63 0.40
C ALA A 820 -14.61 43.31 -0.42
N GLU A 821 -14.91 44.60 -0.18
CA GLU A 821 -15.84 45.36 -1.00
C GLU A 821 -15.34 45.53 -2.44
N GLU A 822 -14.04 45.73 -2.61
CA GLU A 822 -13.41 45.81 -3.94
C GLU A 822 -13.44 44.46 -4.63
N TRP A 823 -13.08 43.39 -3.92
CA TRP A 823 -13.16 42.02 -4.39
C TRP A 823 -14.56 41.66 -4.90
N GLU A 824 -15.60 41.99 -4.13
CA GLU A 824 -16.98 41.72 -4.55
C GLU A 824 -17.35 42.40 -5.86
N LYS A 825 -16.93 43.65 -6.08
CA LYS A 825 -17.16 44.37 -7.33
C LYS A 825 -16.42 43.72 -8.53
N LEU A 826 -15.20 43.27 -8.31
CA LEU A 826 -14.35 42.65 -9.33
C LEU A 826 -14.78 41.24 -9.68
N ALA A 827 -15.18 40.44 -8.68
CA ALA A 827 -15.51 39.05 -8.85
C ALA A 827 -16.96 38.75 -9.22
N SER A 828 -17.91 39.68 -9.00
CA SER A 828 -19.34 39.45 -9.23
C SER A 828 -19.66 39.13 -10.69
N ASP A 829 -20.48 38.09 -10.92
CA ASP A 829 -20.98 37.65 -12.23
C ASP A 829 -22.47 37.23 -12.16
N GLY A 830 -23.26 38.04 -11.44
CA GLY A 830 -24.70 37.88 -11.30
C GLY A 830 -25.06 36.91 -10.16
N ASP A 831 -25.27 35.64 -10.45
CA ASP A 831 -25.69 34.63 -9.51
C ASP A 831 -24.51 33.83 -8.87
N HIS A 832 -23.26 34.21 -9.19
CA HIS A 832 -22.05 33.64 -8.68
C HIS A 832 -20.84 34.58 -8.74
N TYR A 833 -19.65 34.15 -8.31
CA TYR A 833 -18.41 34.90 -8.41
C TYR A 833 -17.41 34.19 -9.34
N ARG A 834 -16.69 34.98 -10.14
CA ARG A 834 -15.73 34.55 -11.17
C ARG A 834 -14.61 33.70 -10.60
N LEU A 835 -14.01 32.88 -11.44
CA LEU A 835 -12.73 32.19 -11.17
C LEU A 835 -11.58 33.21 -11.04
N ALA A 836 -11.53 34.16 -11.96
CA ALA A 836 -10.57 35.26 -12.01
C ALA A 836 -11.26 36.57 -12.46
N PHE A 837 -10.82 37.72 -11.98
CA PHE A 837 -11.50 39.00 -12.18
C PHE A 837 -11.65 39.39 -13.65
N ASP A 838 -10.72 38.95 -14.50
CA ASP A 838 -10.70 39.22 -15.96
C ASP A 838 -11.44 38.13 -16.78
N GLN A 839 -12.09 37.16 -16.16
CA GLN A 839 -12.77 36.06 -16.84
C GLN A 839 -14.28 36.02 -16.55
N THR A 840 -15.07 36.62 -17.44
CA THR A 840 -16.53 36.49 -17.42
C THR A 840 -16.97 35.07 -17.74
N ASP A 841 -18.18 34.69 -17.32
CA ASP A 841 -18.76 33.36 -17.50
C ASP A 841 -17.88 32.22 -16.92
N SER A 842 -17.08 32.53 -15.89
CA SER A 842 -16.22 31.56 -15.21
C SER A 842 -16.56 31.54 -13.73
N TRP A 843 -16.33 30.39 -13.09
CA TRP A 843 -16.52 30.18 -11.66
C TRP A 843 -15.44 29.28 -11.09
N GLY A 844 -15.19 29.35 -9.80
CA GLY A 844 -14.32 28.49 -9.04
C GLY A 844 -14.74 28.45 -7.58
N GLN A 845 -14.43 27.37 -6.86
CA GLN A 845 -14.76 27.24 -5.45
C GLN A 845 -13.98 28.27 -4.60
N LYS A 846 -14.70 29.00 -3.72
CA LYS A 846 -14.14 29.99 -2.79
C LYS A 846 -13.98 29.37 -1.40
N TYR A 847 -13.40 28.18 -1.33
CA TYR A 847 -13.26 27.37 -0.11
C TYR A 847 -12.52 28.12 1.01
N ASN A 848 -11.65 29.09 0.70
CA ASN A 848 -10.95 29.88 1.71
C ASN A 848 -11.89 30.72 2.58
N LEU A 849 -13.11 31.04 2.11
CA LEU A 849 -14.12 31.78 2.88
C LEU A 849 -14.51 31.06 4.20
N ILE A 850 -14.22 29.77 4.34
CA ILE A 850 -14.44 29.05 5.60
C ILE A 850 -13.75 29.71 6.78
N TRP A 851 -12.61 30.37 6.59
CA TRP A 851 -11.88 31.04 7.64
C TRP A 851 -12.51 32.35 8.08
N ASP A 852 -13.30 33.02 7.22
CA ASP A 852 -14.12 34.17 7.63
C ASP A 852 -15.15 33.77 8.70
N LYS A 853 -15.80 32.63 8.46
CA LYS A 853 -16.76 32.00 9.38
C LYS A 853 -16.07 31.51 10.65
N LEU A 854 -15.03 30.62 10.54
CA LEU A 854 -14.40 29.97 11.67
C LEU A 854 -13.68 30.95 12.61
N LEU A 855 -13.07 31.98 12.08
CA LEU A 855 -12.38 33.01 12.86
C LEU A 855 -13.27 34.15 13.31
N ASP A 856 -14.56 34.16 12.88
CA ASP A 856 -15.54 35.20 13.25
C ASP A 856 -15.08 36.60 12.80
N LEU A 857 -14.56 36.70 11.57
CA LEU A 857 -13.95 37.94 11.06
C LEU A 857 -14.97 38.91 10.47
N HIS A 858 -16.05 38.39 9.88
CA HIS A 858 -17.13 39.18 9.24
C HIS A 858 -16.62 40.20 8.23
N VAL A 859 -15.72 39.78 7.36
CA VAL A 859 -15.10 40.61 6.34
C VAL A 859 -15.88 40.55 5.03
N PHE A 860 -16.36 39.34 4.67
CA PHE A 860 -17.21 39.13 3.51
C PHE A 860 -18.70 39.16 3.90
N PRO A 861 -19.59 39.77 3.10
CA PRO A 861 -21.02 39.68 3.35
C PRO A 861 -21.56 38.24 3.24
N ASP A 862 -22.54 37.89 4.06
CA ASP A 862 -23.15 36.54 4.08
C ASP A 862 -23.65 36.09 2.70
N ARG A 863 -24.17 37.03 1.90
CA ARG A 863 -24.64 36.76 0.52
C ARG A 863 -23.57 36.15 -0.39
N VAL A 864 -22.26 36.37 -0.13
CA VAL A 864 -21.18 35.82 -0.92
C VAL A 864 -21.19 34.31 -0.76
N VAL A 865 -21.26 33.83 0.47
CA VAL A 865 -21.32 32.39 0.80
C VAL A 865 -22.64 31.80 0.31
N GLU A 866 -23.75 32.47 0.49
CA GLU A 866 -25.08 32.01 0.08
C GLU A 866 -25.16 31.81 -1.45
N LEU A 867 -24.71 32.79 -2.26
CA LEU A 867 -24.70 32.67 -3.71
C LEU A 867 -23.79 31.53 -4.19
N GLU A 868 -22.57 31.47 -3.71
CA GLU A 868 -21.57 30.46 -4.10
C GLU A 868 -22.05 29.04 -3.79
N THR A 869 -22.58 28.79 -2.61
CA THR A 869 -23.02 27.46 -2.20
C THR A 869 -24.26 26.98 -2.94
N VAL A 870 -25.21 27.89 -3.24
CA VAL A 870 -26.34 27.57 -4.13
C VAL A 870 -25.84 27.25 -5.54
N PHE A 871 -24.90 28.05 -6.06
CA PHE A 871 -24.35 27.88 -7.40
C PHE A 871 -23.58 26.53 -7.54
N TYR A 872 -22.72 26.17 -6.58
CA TYR A 872 -21.97 24.90 -6.62
C TYR A 872 -22.87 23.68 -6.71
N ARG A 873 -24.05 23.69 -6.06
CA ARG A 873 -25.04 22.62 -6.17
C ARG A 873 -25.49 22.41 -7.61
N THR A 874 -25.64 23.48 -8.39
CA THR A 874 -26.01 23.41 -9.81
C THR A 874 -24.90 22.86 -10.71
N LYS A 875 -23.64 22.85 -10.22
CA LYS A 875 -22.44 22.39 -10.95
C LYS A 875 -21.95 21.00 -10.49
N SER A 876 -22.63 20.42 -9.51
CA SER A 876 -22.28 19.11 -8.99
C SER A 876 -22.51 18.00 -10.00
N ASN A 877 -21.54 17.11 -10.15
CA ASN A 877 -21.58 15.89 -10.94
C ASN A 877 -21.77 14.65 -10.04
N THR A 878 -21.68 13.45 -10.61
CA THR A 878 -21.86 12.18 -9.89
C THR A 878 -21.01 12.09 -8.62
N TYR A 879 -19.74 12.53 -8.69
CA TYR A 879 -18.78 12.47 -7.58
C TYR A 879 -18.41 13.83 -7.00
N GLY A 880 -19.24 14.85 -7.19
CA GLY A 880 -19.13 16.17 -6.57
C GLY A 880 -18.97 17.32 -7.54
N CYS A 881 -18.72 18.49 -6.95
CA CYS A 881 -18.51 19.72 -7.70
C CYS A 881 -17.04 19.84 -8.14
N PRO A 882 -16.73 20.09 -9.43
CA PRO A 882 -15.37 20.37 -9.86
C PRO A 882 -14.80 21.64 -9.16
N LEU A 883 -13.48 21.76 -9.15
CA LEU A 883 -12.81 22.91 -8.54
C LEU A 883 -13.19 24.25 -9.21
N HIS A 884 -13.35 24.24 -10.52
CA HIS A 884 -13.76 25.42 -11.30
C HIS A 884 -14.26 25.07 -12.71
N SER A 885 -14.82 26.05 -13.42
CA SER A 885 -15.46 25.93 -14.75
C SER A 885 -14.54 25.39 -15.88
N LYS A 886 -13.23 25.28 -15.68
CA LYS A 886 -12.26 24.87 -16.70
C LYS A 886 -11.70 23.47 -16.49
N THR A 887 -12.26 22.68 -15.54
CA THR A 887 -11.78 21.35 -15.21
C THR A 887 -12.92 20.46 -14.71
N ASP A 888 -12.80 19.15 -14.93
CA ASP A 888 -13.66 18.14 -14.30
C ASP A 888 -13.01 17.54 -13.04
N TYR A 889 -11.92 18.11 -12.56
CA TYR A 889 -11.24 17.65 -11.34
C TYR A 889 -11.74 18.42 -10.11
N ALA A 890 -12.05 17.66 -9.05
CA ALA A 890 -12.23 18.18 -7.70
C ALA A 890 -10.97 17.94 -6.86
N LYS A 891 -10.85 18.67 -5.78
CA LYS A 891 -9.93 18.42 -4.69
C LYS A 891 -10.74 18.06 -3.43
N ALA A 892 -10.52 16.86 -2.91
CA ALA A 892 -11.30 16.31 -1.80
C ALA A 892 -11.22 17.17 -0.53
N ASP A 893 -10.05 17.69 -0.19
CA ASP A 893 -9.80 18.63 0.90
C ASP A 893 -10.67 19.91 0.76
N TRP A 894 -10.59 20.55 -0.40
CA TRP A 894 -11.37 21.78 -0.66
C TRP A 894 -12.88 21.53 -0.80
N THR A 895 -13.28 20.34 -1.26
CA THR A 895 -14.69 19.93 -1.28
C THR A 895 -15.28 19.91 0.13
N VAL A 896 -14.55 19.38 1.13
CA VAL A 896 -15.00 19.37 2.52
C VAL A 896 -15.03 20.79 3.10
N TRP A 897 -14.08 21.67 2.75
CA TRP A 897 -14.09 23.06 3.20
C TRP A 897 -15.27 23.84 2.59
N ALA A 898 -15.53 23.66 1.28
CA ALA A 898 -16.69 24.26 0.63
C ALA A 898 -18.02 23.76 1.23
N ALA A 899 -18.10 22.46 1.58
CA ALA A 899 -19.24 21.91 2.30
C ALA A 899 -19.43 22.58 3.67
N ALA A 900 -18.36 22.81 4.42
CA ALA A 900 -18.39 23.39 5.77
C ALA A 900 -18.80 24.88 5.80
N LEU A 901 -18.84 25.57 4.66
CA LEU A 901 -19.45 26.89 4.54
C LEU A 901 -20.93 26.85 4.93
N GLN A 902 -21.60 25.71 4.75
CA GLN A 902 -23.00 25.51 5.10
C GLN A 902 -23.18 25.32 6.61
N ASN A 903 -24.17 26.05 7.18
CA ASN A 903 -24.65 25.84 8.55
C ASN A 903 -25.66 24.70 8.63
N ASP A 904 -26.47 24.53 7.58
CA ASP A 904 -27.47 23.46 7.50
C ASP A 904 -26.83 22.09 7.27
N ARG A 905 -27.18 21.13 8.11
CA ARG A 905 -26.63 19.77 8.08
C ARG A 905 -27.01 19.00 6.81
N LEU A 906 -28.19 19.23 6.26
CA LEU A 906 -28.62 18.56 5.01
C LEU A 906 -27.84 19.10 3.83
N MET A 907 -27.66 20.41 3.76
CA MET A 907 -26.85 21.04 2.73
C MET A 907 -25.37 20.60 2.83
N PHE A 908 -24.81 20.54 4.02
CA PHE A 908 -23.46 19.97 4.23
C PHE A 908 -23.37 18.54 3.68
N ARG A 909 -24.33 17.69 3.99
CA ARG A 909 -24.38 16.30 3.53
C ARG A 909 -24.48 16.20 2.01
N GLU A 910 -25.19 17.09 1.33
CA GLU A 910 -25.29 17.13 -0.14
C GLU A 910 -23.91 17.28 -0.82
N PHE A 911 -22.96 17.98 -0.21
CA PHE A 911 -21.58 18.07 -0.71
C PHE A 911 -20.73 16.85 -0.31
N ILE A 912 -20.96 16.31 0.86
CA ILE A 912 -20.17 15.18 1.40
C ILE A 912 -20.52 13.85 0.74
N LEU A 913 -21.80 13.60 0.45
CA LEU A 913 -22.26 12.33 -0.11
C LEU A 913 -21.62 11.97 -1.46
N PRO A 914 -21.43 12.87 -2.43
CA PRO A 914 -20.72 12.56 -3.67
C PRO A 914 -19.24 12.19 -3.43
N LEU A 915 -18.55 12.85 -2.49
CA LEU A 915 -17.18 12.50 -2.09
C LEU A 915 -17.13 11.12 -1.43
N TYR A 916 -18.09 10.82 -0.55
CA TYR A 916 -18.25 9.51 0.06
C TYR A 916 -18.44 8.41 -1.00
N ASN A 917 -19.33 8.65 -1.96
CA ASN A 917 -19.57 7.73 -3.07
C ASN A 917 -18.31 7.53 -3.93
N TYR A 918 -17.56 8.61 -4.21
CA TYR A 918 -16.26 8.52 -4.89
C TYR A 918 -15.31 7.57 -4.15
N MET A 919 -15.16 7.72 -2.83
CA MET A 919 -14.28 6.85 -2.04
C MET A 919 -14.79 5.40 -2.04
N ASN A 920 -16.09 5.20 -1.84
CA ASN A 920 -16.74 3.89 -1.74
C ASN A 920 -16.70 3.09 -3.06
N GLU A 921 -16.88 3.75 -4.19
CA GLU A 921 -16.99 3.13 -5.52
C GLU A 921 -15.66 3.13 -6.29
N ASN A 922 -14.59 3.70 -5.71
CA ASN A 922 -13.31 3.90 -6.39
C ASN A 922 -12.72 2.60 -6.91
N LYS A 923 -12.38 2.57 -8.22
CA LYS A 923 -11.81 1.42 -8.93
C LYS A 923 -10.28 1.39 -8.89
N TRP A 924 -9.63 2.50 -8.59
CA TRP A 924 -8.18 2.67 -8.69
C TRP A 924 -7.39 2.12 -7.50
N ARG A 925 -8.04 1.65 -6.47
CA ARG A 925 -7.44 0.95 -5.32
C ARG A 925 -6.07 1.49 -4.88
N VAL A 926 -6.00 2.81 -4.65
CA VAL A 926 -4.84 3.51 -4.07
C VAL A 926 -5.26 4.18 -2.76
N PRO A 927 -4.33 4.57 -1.87
CA PRO A 927 -4.69 5.39 -0.70
C PRO A 927 -5.53 6.60 -1.09
N MET A 928 -6.28 7.18 -0.16
CA MET A 928 -7.21 8.28 -0.47
C MET A 928 -6.51 9.38 -1.27
N ALA A 929 -7.03 9.62 -2.48
CA ALA A 929 -6.50 10.65 -3.37
C ALA A 929 -7.20 11.99 -3.11
N ASP A 930 -6.44 13.06 -3.12
CA ASP A 930 -6.97 14.41 -2.97
C ASP A 930 -7.51 14.99 -4.29
N THR A 931 -6.95 14.61 -5.43
CA THR A 931 -7.35 15.13 -6.74
C THR A 931 -7.95 14.04 -7.61
N TYR A 932 -9.21 14.19 -8.00
CA TYR A 932 -9.95 13.20 -8.76
C TYR A 932 -10.96 13.83 -9.74
N ASN A 933 -11.28 13.10 -10.82
CA ASN A 933 -12.28 13.52 -11.81
C ASN A 933 -13.70 13.18 -11.30
N VAL A 934 -14.57 14.18 -11.24
CA VAL A 934 -15.93 14.06 -10.68
C VAL A 934 -16.91 13.28 -11.56
N VAL A 935 -16.51 12.90 -12.77
CA VAL A 935 -17.34 12.12 -13.72
C VAL A 935 -16.91 10.66 -13.76
N ASN A 936 -15.59 10.39 -13.88
CA ASN A 936 -15.08 9.05 -14.15
C ASN A 936 -14.15 8.49 -13.06
N GLN A 937 -14.00 9.15 -11.90
CA GLN A 937 -13.19 8.77 -10.74
C GLN A 937 -11.67 8.75 -10.99
N LYS A 938 -11.17 9.13 -12.17
CA LYS A 938 -9.72 9.05 -12.47
C LYS A 938 -8.94 9.99 -11.55
N THR A 939 -7.92 9.45 -10.87
CA THR A 939 -6.98 10.26 -10.08
C THR A 939 -6.02 11.02 -11.01
N ARG A 940 -5.54 12.20 -10.58
CA ARG A 940 -4.57 12.98 -11.33
C ARG A 940 -3.15 12.77 -10.81
N GLY A 941 -2.29 12.17 -11.63
CA GLY A 941 -0.90 11.92 -11.23
C GLY A 941 -0.80 11.11 -9.94
N VAL A 942 0.22 11.36 -9.12
CA VAL A 942 0.41 10.76 -7.78
C VAL A 942 -0.16 11.70 -6.73
N SER A 943 -1.50 11.79 -6.65
CA SER A 943 -2.23 12.66 -5.70
C SER A 943 -2.84 11.87 -4.53
N TRP A 944 -2.31 10.69 -4.21
CA TRP A 944 -2.82 9.84 -3.13
C TRP A 944 -1.82 9.70 -1.97
N GLY A 945 -2.34 9.29 -0.81
CA GLY A 945 -1.54 9.06 0.39
C GLY A 945 -0.93 10.33 0.98
N ARG A 946 -1.47 11.52 0.65
CA ARG A 946 -0.96 12.83 1.10
C ARG A 946 -1.63 13.23 2.42
N PRO A 947 -0.97 14.06 3.27
CA PRO A 947 -1.51 14.49 4.57
C PRO A 947 -2.69 15.45 4.48
N VAL A 948 -3.00 15.97 3.30
CA VAL A 948 -4.09 16.93 3.08
C VAL A 948 -5.47 16.39 3.46
N THR A 949 -5.61 15.09 3.70
CA THR A 949 -6.82 14.49 4.28
C THR A 949 -7.12 15.00 5.69
N GLY A 950 -6.15 15.64 6.37
CA GLY A 950 -6.39 16.39 7.61
C GLY A 950 -7.40 17.55 7.45
N ALA A 951 -7.59 18.05 6.24
CA ALA A 951 -8.61 19.03 5.89
C ALA A 951 -10.06 18.57 6.19
N TYR A 952 -10.30 17.24 6.22
CA TYR A 952 -11.64 16.71 6.49
C TYR A 952 -12.14 17.08 7.89
N PHE A 953 -11.25 17.44 8.80
CA PHE A 953 -11.56 17.79 10.18
C PHE A 953 -12.09 19.23 10.35
N ILE A 954 -12.22 20.01 9.26
CA ILE A 954 -12.66 21.40 9.31
C ILE A 954 -14.04 21.59 9.97
N LYS A 955 -14.99 20.66 9.75
CA LYS A 955 -16.33 20.75 10.38
C LYS A 955 -16.29 20.35 11.86
N LEU A 956 -15.35 19.51 12.26
CA LEU A 956 -15.07 19.23 13.68
C LEU A 956 -14.41 20.45 14.35
N LEU A 957 -13.51 21.14 13.63
CA LEU A 957 -12.84 22.34 14.12
C LEU A 957 -13.85 23.46 14.46
N GLU A 958 -14.93 23.60 13.70
CA GLU A 958 -16.00 24.55 13.99
C GLU A 958 -16.49 24.42 15.46
N ALA A 959 -16.71 23.19 15.93
CA ALA A 959 -17.15 22.91 17.30
C ALA A 959 -16.06 23.10 18.38
N VAL A 960 -14.79 23.21 17.99
CA VAL A 960 -13.65 23.41 18.90
C VAL A 960 -13.39 24.88 19.15
N ILE A 961 -13.51 25.71 18.11
CA ILE A 961 -13.14 27.13 18.17
C ILE A 961 -14.34 28.08 18.42
N GLU A 962 -15.59 27.56 18.45
CA GLU A 962 -16.78 28.24 18.99
C GLU A 962 -16.67 28.38 20.50
#